data_6688d03ba770dffe8e2940ac5f10a2a2
#
_entry.id   6688d03ba770dffe8e2940ac5f10a2a2
#
_cell.length_a   1.000
_cell.length_b   1.000
_cell.length_c   1.000
_cell.angle_alpha   90.00
_cell.angle_beta   90.00
_cell.angle_gamma   90.00
#
_symmetry.space_group_name_H-M   'P 1'
#
loop_
_entity.id
_entity.type
_entity.pdbx_description
1 polymer ?
#
loop_
_entity_poly.entity_id
_entity_poly.type
_entity_poly.pdbx_seq_one_letter_code
_entity_poly.pdbx_strand_id
1 'polypeptide(L)'
;MAHSLVEVEDGPLKDLRVPLVAKAVKGAEVTRRDFSHQAVEDTWLVESVQETIKKGIKANEIAVIVRTNREVEAVSTLLRKSGLAVTASADGDILRHPITQAVQGLINAVITDKSTVALFTMLHGAYWGIGTNDLLKVLAAQSYARPLWQILHDKEVLQEIGVADVDSVLNVARVLEEARKREVHEAPHRVLEYILQESGFLKHLMEYDPFEGTRVIRRLYDEIESMVSRDGVGSLREVSSAFTTRMAYGLPLNAPFIVTDTESVQVMTAHKSKGLEFEVVYLPHVNDSGWSGATKKRYFDIPLQSHTPGLEHEFIEDERRLLYVAMTRAKHTLCISSSGTNSAGKELIPARLLEEIEAKLINDCDTSAEDAKFNPVAILEHSAESPRIDGQLLLKLLTDRGFSATSLNNYLKSPWDYFFRNVLRIPETQAVHMQFGTAMHAVLEYVTRHHTQIGKLPSDTDIKKKLETALNKLPVNTEEYVRLLEKGFEALMLYVPHMATSLPKTTKEEFKLRVHMPTGIPELPELVLTGNLDRIDIGDDGYALRVVDYKTGKPKSRNVIEGNTKDSDGGYKRQLVFYALLLSLHDDERYMCREGVLSFVESDGKGGIKEETFVITDAEVDELKQAIITATKEIISGEFLAQPCEEGESDYFELARRWREE
;
A
#
# COMPACT_ATOMS: atom_id res chain seq x y z
N MET A 1 19.89 -26.00 24.20
CA MET A 1 20.60 -24.99 23.42
C MET A 1 20.16 -23.57 23.79
N ALA A 2 18.98 -23.08 23.43
CA ALA A 2 18.58 -21.72 23.75
C ALA A 2 18.69 -21.37 25.26
N HIS A 3 18.51 -22.36 26.15
CA HIS A 3 18.63 -22.15 27.60
C HIS A 3 20.09 -21.92 28.07
N SER A 4 21.10 -22.45 27.36
CA SER A 4 22.51 -22.20 27.71
C SER A 4 22.95 -20.76 27.43
N LEU A 5 22.27 -20.07 26.50
CA LEU A 5 22.51 -18.63 26.23
C LEU A 5 22.00 -17.71 27.36
N VAL A 6 21.16 -18.19 28.26
CA VAL A 6 20.50 -17.39 29.30
C VAL A 6 20.91 -17.86 30.70
N GLU A 7 22.13 -18.36 30.87
CA GLU A 7 22.67 -18.57 32.22
C GLU A 7 22.86 -17.23 32.92
N VAL A 8 22.20 -17.14 34.05
CA VAL A 8 21.91 -15.90 34.71
C VAL A 8 22.93 -15.62 35.79
N GLU A 9 23.44 -14.41 35.79
CA GLU A 9 24.05 -13.82 36.98
C GLU A 9 23.09 -13.90 38.17
N ASP A 10 23.63 -14.16 39.36
CA ASP A 10 22.91 -14.22 40.62
C ASP A 10 22.14 -12.92 40.88
N GLY A 11 20.80 -13.00 40.89
CA GLY A 11 19.94 -11.83 41.13
C GLY A 11 18.61 -12.23 41.76
N PRO A 12 17.87 -11.25 42.34
CA PRO A 12 16.63 -11.52 43.08
C PRO A 12 15.48 -12.13 42.24
N LEU A 13 15.65 -12.23 40.92
CA LEU A 13 14.66 -12.81 40.01
C LEU A 13 15.01 -14.22 39.52
N LYS A 14 16.10 -14.82 40.02
CA LYS A 14 16.58 -16.16 39.64
C LYS A 14 15.49 -17.25 39.83
N ASP A 15 14.76 -17.18 40.92
CA ASP A 15 13.74 -18.16 41.27
C ASP A 15 12.40 -18.01 40.52
N LEU A 16 12.22 -16.89 39.79
CA LEU A 16 11.02 -16.63 38.99
C LEU A 16 11.14 -17.12 37.55
N ARG A 17 12.29 -17.66 37.15
CA ARG A 17 12.51 -18.13 35.78
C ARG A 17 12.14 -19.57 35.62
N VAL A 18 11.11 -19.83 34.83
CA VAL A 18 10.70 -21.18 34.45
C VAL A 18 11.52 -21.59 33.22
N PRO A 19 12.37 -22.65 33.33
CA PRO A 19 13.09 -23.14 32.15
C PRO A 19 12.10 -23.67 31.12
N LEU A 20 12.35 -23.34 29.83
CA LEU A 20 11.56 -23.89 28.74
C LEU A 20 11.80 -25.39 28.65
N VAL A 21 10.74 -26.15 28.69
CA VAL A 21 10.75 -27.61 28.52
C VAL A 21 10.27 -27.93 27.12
N ALA A 22 11.12 -28.63 26.34
CA ALA A 22 10.74 -29.09 25.02
C ALA A 22 9.53 -30.03 25.09
N LYS A 23 8.50 -29.75 24.32
CA LYS A 23 7.30 -30.64 24.25
C LYS A 23 7.51 -31.82 23.31
N ALA A 24 8.47 -31.76 22.39
CA ALA A 24 8.77 -32.85 21.47
C ALA A 24 9.61 -33.95 22.13
N VAL A 25 9.29 -35.18 21.82
CA VAL A 25 9.96 -36.37 22.40
C VAL A 25 11.34 -36.63 21.82
N LYS A 26 11.62 -36.13 20.60
CA LYS A 26 12.95 -36.14 19.96
C LYS A 26 13.37 -34.70 19.69
N GLY A 27 14.59 -34.36 20.09
CA GLY A 27 15.17 -33.03 19.92
C GLY A 27 15.22 -32.59 18.46
N ALA A 28 15.14 -31.29 18.23
CA ALA A 28 15.35 -30.67 16.93
C ALA A 28 16.77 -30.90 16.45
N GLU A 29 16.95 -31.00 15.14
CA GLU A 29 18.26 -30.96 14.53
C GLU A 29 18.74 -29.51 14.52
N VAL A 30 19.86 -29.23 15.14
CA VAL A 30 20.48 -27.91 15.16
C VAL A 30 21.79 -27.97 14.42
N THR A 31 21.88 -27.25 13.31
CA THR A 31 23.07 -27.19 12.47
C THR A 31 23.65 -25.79 12.43
N ARG A 32 24.97 -25.71 12.36
CA ARG A 32 25.73 -24.48 12.13
C ARG A 32 26.58 -24.61 10.86
N ARG A 33 26.62 -23.52 10.09
CA ARG A 33 27.43 -23.39 8.88
C ARG A 33 28.14 -22.05 8.86
N ASP A 34 29.45 -22.10 8.68
CA ASP A 34 30.30 -20.90 8.55
C ASP A 34 30.87 -20.88 7.14
N PHE A 35 30.39 -19.98 6.30
CA PHE A 35 30.75 -19.82 4.89
C PHE A 35 31.91 -18.82 4.74
N SER A 36 32.71 -18.98 3.66
CA SER A 36 33.79 -18.03 3.35
C SER A 36 33.28 -16.65 2.97
N HIS A 37 32.14 -16.59 2.26
CA HIS A 37 31.57 -15.36 1.70
C HIS A 37 30.07 -15.35 1.79
N GLN A 38 29.49 -14.16 2.06
CA GLN A 38 28.03 -13.96 2.19
C GLN A 38 27.24 -14.45 0.96
N ALA A 39 27.79 -14.30 -0.25
CA ALA A 39 27.10 -14.76 -1.45
C ALA A 39 27.00 -16.30 -1.53
N VAL A 40 27.94 -17.04 -0.91
CA VAL A 40 27.85 -18.51 -0.77
C VAL A 40 26.75 -18.86 0.23
N GLU A 41 26.73 -18.17 1.36
CA GLU A 41 25.67 -18.31 2.38
C GLU A 41 24.28 -18.05 1.79
N ASP A 42 24.13 -16.98 1.01
CA ASP A 42 22.87 -16.60 0.35
C ASP A 42 22.42 -17.66 -0.66
N THR A 43 23.37 -18.21 -1.46
CA THR A 43 23.07 -19.29 -2.40
C THR A 43 22.64 -20.56 -1.69
N TRP A 44 23.39 -20.97 -0.66
CA TRP A 44 23.03 -22.12 0.17
C TRP A 44 21.66 -21.96 0.82
N LEU A 45 21.33 -20.75 1.31
CA LEU A 45 20.02 -20.48 1.91
C LEU A 45 18.90 -20.76 0.93
N VAL A 46 19.01 -20.27 -0.30
CA VAL A 46 18.03 -20.51 -1.37
C VAL A 46 17.86 -22.00 -1.65
N GLU A 47 18.98 -22.70 -1.91
CA GLU A 47 18.98 -24.13 -2.23
C GLU A 47 18.41 -24.96 -1.07
N SER A 48 18.78 -24.63 0.16
CA SER A 48 18.32 -25.33 1.36
C SER A 48 16.81 -25.15 1.62
N VAL A 49 16.27 -23.95 1.40
CA VAL A 49 14.83 -23.68 1.47
C VAL A 49 14.08 -24.45 0.38
N GLN A 50 14.58 -24.44 -0.86
CA GLN A 50 13.99 -25.20 -1.97
C GLN A 50 13.98 -26.70 -1.69
N GLU A 51 15.09 -27.24 -1.15
CA GLU A 51 15.19 -28.65 -0.79
C GLU A 51 14.22 -29.01 0.35
N THR A 52 14.06 -28.15 1.34
CA THR A 52 13.14 -28.34 2.44
C THR A 52 11.67 -28.41 1.95
N ILE A 53 11.31 -27.58 1.00
CA ILE A 53 9.99 -27.62 0.35
C ILE A 53 9.82 -28.93 -0.45
N LYS A 54 10.85 -29.34 -1.21
CA LYS A 54 10.85 -30.61 -1.97
C LYS A 54 10.74 -31.83 -1.06
N LYS A 55 11.23 -31.78 0.18
CA LYS A 55 11.05 -32.82 1.20
C LYS A 55 9.63 -32.88 1.79
N GLY A 56 8.74 -31.99 1.36
CA GLY A 56 7.31 -31.98 1.73
C GLY A 56 6.95 -31.10 2.93
N ILE A 57 7.89 -30.28 3.42
CA ILE A 57 7.56 -29.26 4.42
C ILE A 57 6.81 -28.12 3.72
N LYS A 58 5.67 -27.73 4.26
CA LYS A 58 4.89 -26.61 3.72
C LYS A 58 5.67 -25.31 3.82
N ALA A 59 5.61 -24.46 2.80
CA ALA A 59 6.37 -23.22 2.76
C ALA A 59 6.04 -22.28 3.94
N ASN A 60 4.80 -22.22 4.38
CA ASN A 60 4.36 -21.44 5.55
C ASN A 60 4.85 -21.97 6.91
N GLU A 61 5.39 -23.18 6.97
CA GLU A 61 6.04 -23.76 8.14
C GLU A 61 7.58 -23.59 8.10
N ILE A 62 8.09 -22.83 7.12
CA ILE A 62 9.50 -22.48 6.99
C ILE A 62 9.65 -20.99 7.28
N ALA A 63 10.53 -20.64 8.23
CA ALA A 63 10.85 -19.25 8.51
C ALA A 63 12.33 -18.95 8.29
N VAL A 64 12.60 -17.80 7.70
CA VAL A 64 13.93 -17.17 7.68
C VAL A 64 13.89 -15.97 8.61
N ILE A 65 14.61 -16.05 9.71
CA ILE A 65 14.59 -15.02 10.75
C ILE A 65 15.93 -14.29 10.74
N VAL A 66 15.89 -12.99 10.58
CA VAL A 66 17.05 -12.11 10.51
C VAL A 66 17.01 -11.02 11.57
N ARG A 67 18.09 -10.26 11.73
CA ARG A 67 18.20 -9.26 12.79
C ARG A 67 17.50 -7.94 12.44
N THR A 68 17.59 -7.49 11.21
CA THR A 68 17.15 -6.15 10.78
C THR A 68 16.12 -6.19 9.66
N ASN A 69 15.30 -5.14 9.53
CA ASN A 69 14.36 -5.00 8.42
C ASN A 69 15.05 -4.93 7.05
N ARG A 70 16.27 -4.38 7.00
CA ARG A 70 17.08 -4.35 5.77
C ARG A 70 17.46 -5.75 5.30
N GLU A 71 17.79 -6.63 6.23
CA GLU A 71 18.08 -8.05 5.91
C GLU A 71 16.80 -8.79 5.49
N VAL A 72 15.64 -8.49 6.10
CA VAL A 72 14.35 -9.03 5.65
C VAL A 72 14.10 -8.69 4.18
N GLU A 73 14.33 -7.45 3.78
CA GLU A 73 14.14 -6.99 2.41
C GLU A 73 15.13 -7.70 1.45
N ALA A 74 16.42 -7.75 1.81
CA ALA A 74 17.46 -8.40 1.00
C ALA A 74 17.18 -9.90 0.80
N VAL A 75 16.91 -10.63 1.88
CA VAL A 75 16.62 -12.07 1.85
C VAL A 75 15.30 -12.35 1.12
N SER A 76 14.27 -11.55 1.34
CA SER A 76 13.00 -11.71 0.63
C SER A 76 13.16 -11.52 -0.88
N THR A 77 13.95 -10.52 -1.29
CA THR A 77 14.25 -10.27 -2.70
C THR A 77 15.03 -11.42 -3.31
N LEU A 78 16.01 -11.95 -2.57
CA LEU A 78 16.83 -13.09 -3.00
C LEU A 78 15.94 -14.34 -3.24
N LEU A 79 15.10 -14.70 -2.26
CA LEU A 79 14.23 -15.88 -2.35
C LEU A 79 13.18 -15.73 -3.47
N ARG A 80 12.60 -14.53 -3.65
CA ARG A 80 11.64 -14.26 -4.75
C ARG A 80 12.29 -14.39 -6.12
N LYS A 81 13.49 -13.82 -6.31
CA LYS A 81 14.26 -13.99 -7.56
C LYS A 81 14.57 -15.43 -7.89
N SER A 82 14.60 -16.30 -6.91
CA SER A 82 14.81 -17.74 -7.08
C SER A 82 13.50 -18.53 -7.25
N GLY A 83 12.39 -17.83 -7.53
CA GLY A 83 11.07 -18.45 -7.81
C GLY A 83 10.30 -18.92 -6.57
N LEU A 84 10.71 -18.53 -5.36
CA LEU A 84 10.03 -18.91 -4.12
C LEU A 84 8.96 -17.87 -3.74
N ALA A 85 7.77 -18.35 -3.37
CA ALA A 85 6.76 -17.50 -2.76
C ALA A 85 7.21 -17.09 -1.35
N VAL A 86 7.22 -15.78 -1.05
CA VAL A 86 7.76 -15.23 0.20
C VAL A 86 6.82 -14.21 0.82
N THR A 87 6.45 -14.44 2.06
CA THR A 87 5.81 -13.44 2.91
C THR A 87 6.86 -12.76 3.79
N ALA A 88 7.07 -11.47 3.58
CA ALA A 88 7.97 -10.67 4.39
C ALA A 88 7.21 -9.92 5.49
N SER A 89 7.57 -10.17 6.75
CA SER A 89 7.01 -9.46 7.91
C SER A 89 7.99 -8.37 8.37
N ALA A 90 8.13 -7.32 7.58
CA ALA A 90 8.87 -6.13 7.97
C ALA A 90 8.08 -4.89 7.51
N ASP A 91 8.17 -3.80 8.27
CA ASP A 91 7.79 -2.50 7.73
C ASP A 91 9.03 -1.98 6.99
N GLY A 92 9.05 -2.15 5.66
CA GLY A 92 10.18 -1.73 4.85
C GLY A 92 10.24 -0.21 4.71
N ASP A 93 11.44 0.36 4.89
CA ASP A 93 11.68 1.76 4.51
C ASP A 93 11.71 1.87 2.99
N ILE A 94 10.64 2.42 2.44
CA ILE A 94 10.50 2.55 0.98
C ILE A 94 11.35 3.69 0.38
N LEU A 95 11.92 4.59 1.17
CA LEU A 95 12.72 5.70 0.64
C LEU A 95 13.97 5.22 -0.13
N ARG A 96 14.51 4.07 0.26
CA ARG A 96 15.67 3.45 -0.40
C ARG A 96 15.29 2.41 -1.45
N HIS A 97 14.01 2.16 -1.63
CA HIS A 97 13.52 1.19 -2.60
C HIS A 97 13.83 1.65 -4.03
N PRO A 98 14.24 0.75 -4.96
CA PRO A 98 14.56 1.12 -6.35
C PRO A 98 13.43 1.88 -7.05
N ILE A 99 12.18 1.50 -6.81
CA ILE A 99 10.99 2.20 -7.32
C ILE A 99 10.96 3.66 -6.85
N THR A 100 11.19 3.91 -5.56
CA THR A 100 11.22 5.27 -5.01
C THR A 100 12.38 6.09 -5.60
N GLN A 101 13.54 5.47 -5.79
CA GLN A 101 14.68 6.13 -6.41
C GLN A 101 14.38 6.51 -7.87
N ALA A 102 13.71 5.64 -8.62
CA ALA A 102 13.27 5.94 -9.98
C ALA A 102 12.24 7.08 -10.01
N VAL A 103 11.24 7.09 -9.12
CA VAL A 103 10.28 8.18 -8.95
C VAL A 103 10.99 9.48 -8.60
N GLN A 104 11.96 9.45 -7.69
CA GLN A 104 12.75 10.62 -7.33
C GLN A 104 13.60 11.12 -8.48
N GLY A 105 14.12 10.22 -9.32
CA GLY A 105 14.78 10.56 -10.59
C GLY A 105 13.87 11.33 -11.55
N LEU A 106 12.62 10.87 -11.70
CA LEU A 106 11.60 11.57 -12.50
C LEU A 106 11.27 12.96 -11.92
N ILE A 107 11.02 13.05 -10.61
CA ILE A 107 10.79 14.33 -9.93
C ILE A 107 11.98 15.28 -10.16
N ASN A 108 13.21 14.80 -9.95
CA ASN A 108 14.40 15.60 -10.13
C ASN A 108 14.59 16.10 -11.57
N ALA A 109 14.22 15.30 -12.57
CA ALA A 109 14.27 15.72 -13.98
C ALA A 109 13.25 16.83 -14.30
N VAL A 110 12.14 16.89 -13.58
CA VAL A 110 11.15 17.98 -13.71
C VAL A 110 11.63 19.26 -13.02
N ILE A 111 12.07 19.15 -11.75
CA ILE A 111 12.39 20.34 -10.93
C ILE A 111 13.74 20.97 -11.21
N THR A 112 14.67 20.22 -11.83
CA THR A 112 16.00 20.71 -12.20
C THR A 112 16.00 21.14 -13.66
N ASP A 113 16.02 22.45 -13.91
CA ASP A 113 15.96 22.95 -15.27
C ASP A 113 17.15 22.44 -16.12
N LYS A 114 16.84 21.56 -17.08
CA LYS A 114 17.76 21.04 -18.11
C LYS A 114 19.03 20.38 -17.56
N SER A 115 19.03 19.94 -16.31
CA SER A 115 20.19 19.25 -15.71
C SER A 115 20.51 17.97 -16.45
N THR A 116 21.68 17.91 -17.07
CA THR A 116 22.18 16.72 -17.77
C THR A 116 22.24 15.51 -16.87
N VAL A 117 22.65 15.67 -15.61
CA VAL A 117 22.76 14.56 -14.65
C VAL A 117 21.37 14.00 -14.32
N ALA A 118 20.40 14.86 -14.05
CA ALA A 118 19.03 14.42 -13.74
C ALA A 118 18.39 13.70 -14.94
N LEU A 119 18.56 14.25 -16.15
CA LEU A 119 18.09 13.65 -17.40
C LEU A 119 18.77 12.30 -17.67
N PHE A 120 20.10 12.23 -17.51
CA PHE A 120 20.85 11.01 -17.70
C PHE A 120 20.35 9.90 -16.76
N THR A 121 20.22 10.20 -15.48
CA THR A 121 19.76 9.22 -14.48
C THR A 121 18.36 8.69 -14.81
N MET A 122 17.45 9.56 -15.24
CA MET A 122 16.07 9.20 -15.54
C MET A 122 15.93 8.43 -16.85
N LEU A 123 16.73 8.75 -17.90
CA LEU A 123 16.66 8.11 -19.21
C LEU A 123 17.02 6.61 -19.21
N HIS A 124 17.74 6.14 -18.19
CA HIS A 124 18.04 4.71 -18.02
C HIS A 124 16.82 3.89 -17.58
N GLY A 125 15.70 4.52 -17.25
CA GLY A 125 14.49 3.81 -16.86
C GLY A 125 13.88 3.05 -18.04
N ALA A 126 13.76 1.73 -17.90
CA ALA A 126 13.18 0.85 -18.94
C ALA A 126 11.74 1.24 -19.30
N TYR A 127 11.03 1.91 -18.39
CA TYR A 127 9.66 2.40 -18.58
C TYR A 127 9.49 3.42 -19.72
N TRP A 128 10.57 4.02 -20.22
CA TRP A 128 10.51 4.89 -21.39
C TRP A 128 10.40 4.13 -22.72
N GLY A 129 10.68 2.81 -22.71
CA GLY A 129 10.69 1.99 -23.92
C GLY A 129 11.84 2.30 -24.88
N ILE A 130 12.84 3.09 -24.46
CA ILE A 130 13.97 3.45 -25.32
C ILE A 130 14.97 2.30 -25.34
N GLY A 131 15.27 1.79 -26.54
CA GLY A 131 16.26 0.73 -26.71
C GLY A 131 17.66 1.18 -26.30
N THR A 132 18.45 0.27 -25.71
CA THR A 132 19.81 0.55 -25.21
C THR A 132 20.71 1.20 -26.27
N ASN A 133 20.63 0.76 -27.52
CA ASN A 133 21.41 1.32 -28.63
C ASN A 133 21.01 2.77 -28.94
N ASP A 134 19.74 3.08 -28.90
CA ASP A 134 19.23 4.44 -29.14
C ASP A 134 19.59 5.37 -27.98
N LEU A 135 19.51 4.88 -26.76
CA LEU A 135 19.97 5.60 -25.58
C LEU A 135 21.47 5.94 -25.69
N LEU A 136 22.31 4.99 -26.09
CA LEU A 136 23.74 5.21 -26.29
C LEU A 136 24.02 6.27 -27.38
N LYS A 137 23.28 6.25 -28.51
CA LYS A 137 23.42 7.26 -29.58
C LYS A 137 23.06 8.66 -29.08
N VAL A 138 21.94 8.78 -28.35
CA VAL A 138 21.49 10.05 -27.76
C VAL A 138 22.54 10.60 -26.78
N LEU A 139 23.07 9.75 -25.90
CA LEU A 139 24.09 10.15 -24.92
C LEU A 139 25.43 10.50 -25.57
N ALA A 140 25.85 9.73 -26.60
CA ALA A 140 27.10 9.98 -27.33
C ALA A 140 27.05 11.27 -28.16
N ALA A 141 25.88 11.69 -28.62
CA ALA A 141 25.72 12.94 -29.39
C ALA A 141 25.80 14.20 -28.51
N GLN A 142 25.81 14.05 -27.19
CA GLN A 142 25.90 15.15 -26.25
C GLN A 142 27.26 15.86 -26.33
N SER A 143 27.23 17.22 -26.36
CA SER A 143 28.39 18.06 -26.29
C SER A 143 28.06 19.40 -25.60
N TYR A 144 29.08 20.21 -25.35
CA TYR A 144 28.83 21.59 -24.84
C TYR A 144 27.96 22.43 -25.75
N ALA A 145 28.11 22.28 -27.09
CA ALA A 145 27.31 23.00 -28.09
C ALA A 145 25.94 22.36 -28.33
N ARG A 146 25.75 21.09 -27.92
CA ARG A 146 24.50 20.32 -28.13
C ARG A 146 24.14 19.58 -26.83
N PRO A 147 23.59 20.29 -25.83
CA PRO A 147 23.23 19.68 -24.53
C PRO A 147 22.11 18.66 -24.70
N LEU A 148 22.07 17.68 -23.78
CA LEU A 148 21.13 16.54 -23.82
C LEU A 148 19.68 16.99 -23.97
N TRP A 149 19.29 18.04 -23.26
CA TRP A 149 17.93 18.59 -23.36
C TRP A 149 17.54 19.00 -24.81
N GLN A 150 18.45 19.62 -25.55
CA GLN A 150 18.19 20.00 -26.94
C GLN A 150 18.05 18.77 -27.85
N ILE A 151 18.89 17.74 -27.64
CA ILE A 151 18.83 16.51 -28.42
C ILE A 151 17.48 15.82 -28.24
N LEU A 152 16.95 15.77 -27.02
CA LEU A 152 15.66 15.14 -26.73
C LEU A 152 14.46 15.84 -27.40
N HIS A 153 14.61 17.09 -27.83
CA HIS A 153 13.53 17.87 -28.48
C HIS A 153 13.68 17.95 -29.99
N ASP A 154 14.85 17.60 -30.52
CA ASP A 154 15.18 17.86 -31.93
C ASP A 154 15.05 16.57 -32.76
N LYS A 155 13.92 16.48 -33.47
CA LYS A 155 13.61 15.34 -34.34
C LYS A 155 14.67 15.13 -35.44
N GLU A 156 15.19 16.23 -36.00
CA GLU A 156 16.16 16.15 -37.10
C GLU A 156 17.50 15.64 -36.59
N VAL A 157 17.92 16.09 -35.41
CA VAL A 157 19.12 15.58 -34.73
C VAL A 157 18.98 14.08 -34.37
N LEU A 158 17.84 13.67 -33.85
CA LEU A 158 17.59 12.26 -33.53
C LEU A 158 17.66 11.33 -34.75
N GLN A 159 17.17 11.81 -35.89
CA GLN A 159 17.28 11.12 -37.17
C GLN A 159 18.72 11.12 -37.70
N GLU A 160 19.43 12.27 -37.63
CA GLU A 160 20.85 12.39 -38.01
C GLU A 160 21.74 11.41 -37.28
N ILE A 161 21.56 11.23 -35.97
CA ILE A 161 22.33 10.28 -35.14
C ILE A 161 21.85 8.83 -35.28
N GLY A 162 20.81 8.59 -36.08
CA GLY A 162 20.34 7.25 -36.41
C GLY A 162 19.57 6.55 -35.28
N VAL A 163 18.82 7.30 -34.46
CA VAL A 163 17.87 6.73 -33.48
C VAL A 163 16.78 5.96 -34.23
N ALA A 164 16.52 4.72 -33.83
CA ALA A 164 15.53 3.88 -34.46
C ALA A 164 14.11 4.25 -34.03
N ASP A 165 13.90 4.45 -32.74
CA ASP A 165 12.61 4.89 -32.16
C ASP A 165 12.68 6.36 -31.72
N VAL A 166 12.52 7.25 -32.69
CA VAL A 166 12.53 8.71 -32.47
C VAL A 166 11.36 9.17 -31.61
N ASP A 167 10.19 8.52 -31.76
CA ASP A 167 8.96 8.92 -31.07
C ASP A 167 9.04 8.67 -29.58
N SER A 168 9.61 7.54 -29.13
CA SER A 168 9.85 7.27 -27.71
C SER A 168 10.79 8.30 -27.08
N VAL A 169 11.84 8.73 -27.79
CA VAL A 169 12.77 9.75 -27.28
C VAL A 169 12.09 11.12 -27.20
N LEU A 170 11.33 11.53 -28.22
CA LEU A 170 10.56 12.79 -28.19
C LEU A 170 9.49 12.81 -27.10
N ASN A 171 8.91 11.64 -26.78
CA ASN A 171 7.93 11.53 -25.72
C ASN A 171 8.50 11.91 -24.35
N VAL A 172 9.76 11.59 -24.07
CA VAL A 172 10.43 12.03 -22.84
C VAL A 172 10.37 13.55 -22.69
N ALA A 173 10.77 14.26 -23.73
CA ALA A 173 10.77 15.71 -23.74
C ALA A 173 9.36 16.28 -23.54
N ARG A 174 8.37 15.73 -24.25
CA ARG A 174 6.95 16.11 -24.13
C ARG A 174 6.44 15.96 -22.71
N VAL A 175 6.68 14.81 -22.08
CA VAL A 175 6.21 14.52 -20.71
C VAL A 175 6.85 15.47 -19.70
N LEU A 176 8.16 15.69 -19.79
CA LEU A 176 8.85 16.58 -18.86
C LEU A 176 8.45 18.05 -19.02
N GLU A 177 8.24 18.53 -20.25
CA GLU A 177 7.76 19.91 -20.49
C GLU A 177 6.36 20.12 -19.94
N GLU A 178 5.46 19.18 -20.20
CA GLU A 178 4.10 19.29 -19.71
C GLU A 178 4.05 19.18 -18.17
N ALA A 179 4.83 18.28 -17.57
CA ALA A 179 4.95 18.20 -16.12
C ALA A 179 5.44 19.51 -15.48
N ARG A 180 6.41 20.19 -16.09
CA ARG A 180 6.88 21.52 -15.65
C ARG A 180 5.82 22.60 -15.73
N LYS A 181 5.00 22.60 -16.80
CA LYS A 181 3.88 23.53 -16.92
C LYS A 181 2.84 23.28 -15.82
N ARG A 182 2.53 22.03 -15.56
CA ARG A 182 1.58 21.62 -14.51
C ARG A 182 2.06 21.96 -13.11
N GLU A 183 3.37 21.80 -12.83
CA GLU A 183 3.95 22.11 -11.52
C GLU A 183 3.69 23.54 -11.05
N VAL A 184 3.54 24.48 -12.00
CA VAL A 184 3.26 25.90 -11.68
C VAL A 184 1.84 26.09 -11.11
N HIS A 185 0.89 25.24 -11.48
CA HIS A 185 -0.53 25.45 -11.23
C HIS A 185 -1.22 24.31 -10.48
N GLU A 186 -0.60 23.13 -10.43
CA GLU A 186 -1.18 21.93 -9.84
C GLU A 186 -0.45 21.49 -8.58
N ALA A 187 -1.16 20.80 -7.70
CA ALA A 187 -0.56 20.24 -6.50
C ALA A 187 0.43 19.08 -6.83
N PRO A 188 1.52 18.91 -6.04
CA PRO A 188 2.60 17.98 -6.34
C PRO A 188 2.15 16.53 -6.64
N HIS A 189 1.16 16.02 -5.91
CA HIS A 189 0.65 14.65 -6.12
C HIS A 189 -0.02 14.47 -7.48
N ARG A 190 -0.67 15.50 -8.04
CA ARG A 190 -1.28 15.48 -9.39
C ARG A 190 -0.23 15.50 -10.48
N VAL A 191 0.80 16.32 -10.30
CA VAL A 191 1.93 16.36 -11.25
C VAL A 191 2.65 15.02 -11.24
N LEU A 192 2.82 14.41 -10.06
CA LEU A 192 3.41 13.07 -9.94
C LEU A 192 2.56 12.01 -10.66
N GLU A 193 1.24 12.02 -10.46
CA GLU A 193 0.33 11.10 -11.16
C GLU A 193 0.49 11.20 -12.67
N TYR A 194 0.46 12.42 -13.22
CA TYR A 194 0.68 12.67 -14.63
C TYR A 194 2.02 12.08 -15.11
N ILE A 195 3.11 12.34 -14.39
CA ILE A 195 4.44 11.85 -14.77
C ILE A 195 4.47 10.31 -14.77
N LEU A 196 3.92 9.66 -13.76
CA LEU A 196 3.92 8.21 -13.63
C LEU A 196 3.09 7.52 -14.72
N GLN A 197 1.98 8.13 -15.14
CA GLN A 197 1.14 7.63 -16.23
C GLN A 197 1.81 7.82 -17.59
N GLU A 198 2.17 9.05 -17.92
CA GLU A 198 2.65 9.42 -19.27
C GLU A 198 4.07 8.94 -19.58
N SER A 199 4.90 8.71 -18.56
CA SER A 199 6.22 8.09 -18.74
C SER A 199 6.17 6.59 -19.04
N GLY A 200 5.02 5.95 -18.88
CA GLY A 200 4.89 4.49 -18.93
C GLY A 200 5.37 3.78 -17.65
N PHE A 201 5.68 4.54 -16.58
CA PHE A 201 6.21 3.99 -15.34
C PHE A 201 5.25 3.01 -14.66
N LEU A 202 3.97 3.40 -14.52
CA LEU A 202 2.96 2.53 -13.91
C LEU A 202 2.77 1.24 -14.70
N LYS A 203 2.78 1.34 -16.02
CA LYS A 203 2.70 0.22 -16.92
C LYS A 203 3.85 -0.76 -16.69
N HIS A 204 5.09 -0.27 -16.77
CA HIS A 204 6.28 -1.07 -16.53
C HIS A 204 6.26 -1.74 -15.14
N LEU A 205 5.76 -1.04 -14.14
CA LEU A 205 5.62 -1.56 -12.79
C LEU A 205 4.64 -2.74 -12.71
N MET A 206 3.50 -2.64 -13.42
CA MET A 206 2.50 -3.70 -13.45
C MET A 206 3.01 -4.96 -14.18
N GLU A 207 3.92 -4.78 -15.13
CA GLU A 207 4.55 -5.87 -15.87
C GLU A 207 5.53 -6.68 -15.00
N TYR A 208 6.28 -6.04 -14.10
CA TYR A 208 7.39 -6.69 -13.37
C TYR A 208 7.07 -7.07 -11.92
N ASP A 209 6.39 -6.23 -11.17
CA ASP A 209 6.00 -6.51 -9.78
C ASP A 209 4.79 -5.67 -9.37
N PRO A 210 3.58 -6.07 -9.75
CA PRO A 210 2.37 -5.29 -9.52
C PRO A 210 2.07 -5.07 -8.03
N PHE A 211 2.37 -6.02 -7.17
CA PHE A 211 2.04 -5.93 -5.75
C PHE A 211 3.01 -5.03 -4.99
N GLU A 212 4.32 -5.30 -5.12
CA GLU A 212 5.34 -4.51 -4.46
C GLU A 212 5.37 -3.09 -5.02
N GLY A 213 5.24 -2.99 -6.35
CA GLY A 213 5.18 -1.72 -7.03
C GLY A 213 4.02 -0.85 -6.57
N THR A 214 2.82 -1.41 -6.53
CA THR A 214 1.63 -0.68 -6.06
C THR A 214 1.75 -0.30 -4.58
N ARG A 215 2.31 -1.18 -3.74
CA ARG A 215 2.56 -0.90 -2.33
C ARG A 215 3.45 0.33 -2.13
N VAL A 216 4.57 0.37 -2.85
CA VAL A 216 5.55 1.46 -2.75
C VAL A 216 4.97 2.77 -3.28
N ILE A 217 4.41 2.74 -4.49
CA ILE A 217 3.83 3.94 -5.12
C ILE A 217 2.66 4.48 -4.30
N ARG A 218 1.78 3.61 -3.80
CA ARG A 218 0.66 4.03 -2.95
C ARG A 218 1.15 4.75 -1.70
N ARG A 219 2.14 4.18 -1.02
CA ARG A 219 2.69 4.80 0.20
C ARG A 219 3.38 6.12 -0.07
N LEU A 220 4.12 6.24 -1.19
CA LEU A 220 4.70 7.51 -1.63
C LEU A 220 3.63 8.55 -1.90
N TYR A 221 2.59 8.17 -2.62
CA TYR A 221 1.48 9.05 -2.95
C TYR A 221 0.76 9.55 -1.71
N ASP A 222 0.39 8.64 -0.77
CA ASP A 222 -0.27 8.97 0.49
C ASP A 222 0.59 9.94 1.35
N GLU A 223 1.93 9.77 1.33
CA GLU A 223 2.84 10.68 2.05
C GLU A 223 2.87 12.07 1.39
N ILE A 224 2.96 12.14 0.07
CA ILE A 224 2.98 13.42 -0.66
C ILE A 224 1.64 14.14 -0.47
N GLU A 225 0.51 13.45 -0.58
CA GLU A 225 -0.81 14.01 -0.32
C GLU A 225 -0.93 14.54 1.13
N SER A 226 -0.40 13.79 2.10
CA SER A 226 -0.33 14.23 3.49
C SER A 226 0.54 15.47 3.68
N MET A 227 1.68 15.57 2.99
CA MET A 227 2.55 16.75 3.03
C MET A 227 1.86 17.98 2.44
N VAL A 228 1.10 17.81 1.34
CA VAL A 228 0.31 18.89 0.74
C VAL A 228 -0.79 19.35 1.70
N SER A 229 -1.57 18.42 2.24
CA SER A 229 -2.76 18.75 3.04
C SER A 229 -2.44 19.20 4.46
N ARG A 230 -1.40 18.63 5.10
CA ARG A 230 -1.04 18.91 6.49
C ARG A 230 0.00 20.01 6.63
N ASP A 231 1.03 19.94 5.78
CA ASP A 231 2.23 20.77 5.91
C ASP A 231 2.26 21.91 4.88
N GLY A 232 1.27 21.99 3.96
CA GLY A 232 1.14 23.04 2.97
C GLY A 232 2.21 23.01 1.86
N VAL A 233 2.79 21.82 1.61
CA VAL A 233 3.81 21.63 0.56
C VAL A 233 3.19 21.90 -0.82
N GLY A 234 3.69 22.89 -1.53
CA GLY A 234 3.10 23.38 -2.78
C GLY A 234 3.84 22.95 -4.04
N SER A 235 5.04 22.34 -3.94
CA SER A 235 5.86 22.02 -5.12
C SER A 235 6.55 20.66 -5.01
N LEU A 236 6.86 20.06 -6.19
CA LEU A 236 7.68 18.85 -6.27
C LEU A 236 9.11 19.06 -5.72
N ARG A 237 9.61 20.29 -5.77
CA ARG A 237 10.90 20.66 -5.19
C ARG A 237 10.90 20.47 -3.67
N GLU A 238 9.86 20.92 -3.00
CA GLU A 238 9.71 20.74 -1.54
C GLU A 238 9.54 19.25 -1.17
N VAL A 239 8.79 18.49 -1.98
CA VAL A 239 8.65 17.03 -1.84
C VAL A 239 10.03 16.35 -1.94
N SER A 240 10.80 16.65 -3.00
CA SER A 240 12.14 16.07 -3.19
C SER A 240 13.08 16.43 -2.04
N SER A 241 13.04 17.68 -1.57
CA SER A 241 13.82 18.15 -0.42
C SER A 241 13.46 17.39 0.87
N ALA A 242 12.16 17.18 1.13
CA ALA A 242 11.70 16.45 2.31
C ALA A 242 12.15 14.99 2.30
N PHE A 243 12.06 14.29 1.16
CA PHE A 243 12.55 12.91 1.03
C PHE A 243 14.07 12.83 1.19
N THR A 244 14.81 13.76 0.58
CA THR A 244 16.27 13.84 0.71
C THR A 244 16.67 14.06 2.18
N THR A 245 15.98 14.95 2.87
CA THR A 245 16.19 15.23 4.29
C THR A 245 15.90 14.00 5.14
N ARG A 246 14.78 13.30 4.93
CA ARG A 246 14.47 12.05 5.63
C ARG A 246 15.58 11.00 5.44
N MET A 247 16.06 10.82 4.21
CA MET A 247 17.14 9.87 3.91
C MET A 247 18.45 10.27 4.63
N ALA A 248 18.80 11.55 4.63
CA ALA A 248 20.01 12.06 5.27
C ALA A 248 20.00 11.84 6.79
N TYR A 249 18.84 12.01 7.42
CA TYR A 249 18.67 11.81 8.87
C TYR A 249 18.25 10.39 9.25
N GLY A 250 18.09 9.47 8.28
CA GLY A 250 17.69 8.09 8.53
C GLY A 250 16.27 7.96 9.09
N LEU A 251 15.37 8.88 8.71
CA LEU A 251 13.96 8.85 9.08
C LEU A 251 13.19 7.99 8.07
N PRO A 252 12.79 6.75 8.42
CA PRO A 252 12.20 5.83 7.46
C PRO A 252 10.78 6.27 7.05
N LEU A 253 10.41 5.94 5.83
CA LEU A 253 9.03 5.94 5.36
C LEU A 253 8.56 4.49 5.23
N ASN A 254 7.93 3.99 6.28
CA ASN A 254 7.53 2.60 6.32
C ASN A 254 6.24 2.36 5.53
N ALA A 255 6.23 1.28 4.75
CA ALA A 255 5.04 0.74 4.12
C ALA A 255 4.81 -0.70 4.60
N PRO A 256 3.60 -1.04 5.07
CA PRO A 256 3.32 -2.42 5.47
C PRO A 256 3.42 -3.35 4.24
N PHE A 257 4.02 -4.53 4.42
CA PHE A 257 4.02 -5.54 3.37
C PHE A 257 2.61 -6.11 3.18
N ILE A 258 2.23 -6.33 1.93
CA ILE A 258 1.03 -7.09 1.60
C ILE A 258 1.40 -8.57 1.73
N VAL A 259 0.72 -9.30 2.61
CA VAL A 259 0.85 -10.75 2.71
C VAL A 259 0.20 -11.34 1.46
N THR A 260 1.00 -11.88 0.55
CA THR A 260 0.53 -12.33 -0.76
C THR A 260 0.13 -13.79 -0.80
N ASP A 261 0.54 -14.62 0.17
CA ASP A 261 0.30 -16.05 0.09
C ASP A 261 0.22 -16.72 1.46
N THR A 262 -0.71 -17.65 1.62
CA THR A 262 -0.84 -18.51 2.80
C THR A 262 0.13 -19.70 2.78
N GLU A 263 0.69 -20.04 1.61
CA GLU A 263 1.68 -21.11 1.40
C GLU A 263 3.06 -20.57 1.01
N SER A 264 3.52 -19.51 1.67
CA SER A 264 4.79 -18.86 1.37
C SER A 264 5.79 -18.97 2.51
N VAL A 265 7.09 -18.93 2.19
CA VAL A 265 8.19 -18.88 3.16
C VAL A 265 8.10 -17.59 3.96
N GLN A 266 8.17 -17.71 5.28
CA GLN A 266 8.03 -16.56 6.19
C GLN A 266 9.39 -15.91 6.44
N VAL A 267 9.59 -14.66 6.01
CA VAL A 267 10.82 -13.89 6.27
C VAL A 267 10.52 -12.75 7.22
N MET A 268 11.20 -12.72 8.36
CA MET A 268 10.89 -11.74 9.40
C MET A 268 12.10 -11.41 10.29
N THR A 269 11.98 -10.34 11.06
CA THR A 269 12.96 -10.04 12.10
C THR A 269 12.73 -10.91 13.34
N ALA A 270 13.80 -11.13 14.12
CA ALA A 270 13.72 -11.82 15.40
C ALA A 270 12.68 -11.20 16.36
N HIS A 271 12.49 -9.87 16.34
CA HIS A 271 11.44 -9.22 17.13
C HIS A 271 10.02 -9.63 16.70
N LYS A 272 9.78 -9.70 15.39
CA LYS A 272 8.45 -10.06 14.84
C LYS A 272 8.15 -11.55 14.94
N SER A 273 9.17 -12.39 15.12
CA SER A 273 9.00 -13.83 15.31
C SER A 273 8.46 -14.23 16.70
N LYS A 274 8.42 -13.28 17.65
CA LYS A 274 7.92 -13.54 19.01
C LYS A 274 6.46 -14.01 18.97
N GLY A 275 6.21 -15.18 19.57
CA GLY A 275 4.87 -15.78 19.61
C GLY A 275 4.52 -16.70 18.45
N LEU A 276 5.35 -16.74 17.40
CA LEU A 276 5.21 -17.66 16.26
C LEU A 276 6.08 -18.90 16.45
N GLU A 277 5.77 -20.00 15.74
CA GLU A 277 6.54 -21.23 15.74
C GLU A 277 6.49 -21.88 14.35
N PHE A 278 7.62 -22.46 13.90
CA PHE A 278 7.77 -23.03 12.56
C PHE A 278 8.45 -24.40 12.63
N GLU A 279 8.16 -25.27 11.67
CA GLU A 279 8.80 -26.58 11.57
C GLU A 279 10.31 -26.45 11.32
N VAL A 280 10.69 -25.53 10.44
CA VAL A 280 12.08 -25.24 10.07
C VAL A 280 12.36 -23.75 10.20
N VAL A 281 13.43 -23.41 10.90
CA VAL A 281 13.90 -22.03 11.05
C VAL A 281 15.32 -21.92 10.53
N TYR A 282 15.54 -20.97 9.62
CA TYR A 282 16.86 -20.53 9.18
C TYR A 282 17.20 -19.21 9.86
N LEU A 283 18.36 -19.13 10.46
CA LEU A 283 18.97 -17.93 11.03
C LEU A 283 20.24 -17.59 10.24
N PRO A 284 20.13 -16.94 9.07
CA PRO A 284 21.29 -16.52 8.31
C PRO A 284 21.92 -15.23 8.86
N HIS A 285 23.14 -14.94 8.44
CA HIS A 285 23.89 -13.72 8.75
C HIS A 285 24.08 -13.49 10.25
N VAL A 286 24.28 -14.58 11.04
CA VAL A 286 24.50 -14.47 12.48
C VAL A 286 25.94 -14.04 12.73
N ASN A 287 26.24 -12.79 12.37
CA ASN A 287 27.54 -12.16 12.51
C ASN A 287 27.57 -11.16 13.69
N ASP A 288 28.76 -10.97 14.26
CA ASP A 288 28.98 -10.11 15.42
C ASP A 288 28.52 -8.65 15.18
N SER A 289 28.72 -8.14 13.96
CA SER A 289 28.29 -6.80 13.57
C SER A 289 26.78 -6.56 13.69
N GLY A 290 25.96 -7.62 13.59
CA GLY A 290 24.49 -7.57 13.69
C GLY A 290 23.96 -7.95 15.06
N TRP A 291 24.58 -8.93 15.75
CA TRP A 291 24.04 -9.59 16.92
C TRP A 291 24.79 -9.31 18.24
N SER A 292 25.78 -8.44 18.25
CA SER A 292 26.55 -8.14 19.47
C SER A 292 26.34 -6.74 20.04
N GLY A 293 25.29 -6.06 19.60
CA GLY A 293 24.91 -4.76 20.14
C GLY A 293 25.83 -3.59 19.77
N ALA A 294 26.80 -3.81 18.88
CA ALA A 294 27.71 -2.77 18.43
C ALA A 294 26.96 -1.75 17.58
N THR A 295 26.84 -0.54 18.12
CA THR A 295 26.49 0.71 17.44
C THR A 295 25.03 0.93 17.01
N LYS A 296 24.13 1.17 17.98
CA LYS A 296 23.03 2.09 17.71
C LYS A 296 23.63 3.49 17.54
N LYS A 297 23.54 4.08 16.34
CA LYS A 297 23.91 5.49 16.11
C LYS A 297 23.06 6.35 17.06
N ARG A 298 23.69 6.99 18.03
CA ARG A 298 23.03 8.02 18.83
C ARG A 298 22.94 9.27 17.98
N TYR A 299 21.73 9.75 17.72
CA TYR A 299 21.51 10.99 16.96
C TYR A 299 21.71 12.24 17.80
N PHE A 300 21.60 12.14 19.13
CA PHE A 300 21.90 13.18 20.12
C PHE A 300 22.12 12.55 21.50
N ASP A 301 22.96 13.15 22.29
CA ASP A 301 23.15 12.78 23.69
C ASP A 301 22.17 13.56 24.55
N ILE A 302 21.25 12.86 25.21
CA ILE A 302 20.43 13.47 26.25
C ILE A 302 21.34 13.59 27.50
N PRO A 303 21.60 14.78 28.04
CA PRO A 303 22.40 14.92 29.24
C PRO A 303 21.58 14.49 30.47
N LEU A 304 21.29 13.20 30.57
CA LEU A 304 20.76 12.61 31.79
C LEU A 304 21.97 12.33 32.72
N GLN A 305 21.95 12.83 33.92
CA GLN A 305 23.01 12.71 34.94
C GLN A 305 23.21 11.27 35.49
N SER A 306 22.79 10.24 34.78
CA SER A 306 23.08 8.86 35.18
C SER A 306 24.15 8.28 34.26
N HIS A 307 25.41 8.47 34.64
CA HIS A 307 26.46 7.55 34.24
C HIS A 307 26.18 6.21 34.92
N THR A 308 25.41 5.37 34.25
CA THR A 308 25.35 3.94 34.58
C THR A 308 26.53 3.29 33.83
N PRO A 309 27.60 2.87 34.53
CA PRO A 309 28.59 1.99 33.94
C PRO A 309 27.88 0.66 33.68
N GLY A 310 27.70 0.25 32.42
CA GLY A 310 27.02 -0.98 32.13
C GLY A 310 26.20 -1.00 30.83
N LEU A 311 26.03 0.14 30.15
CA LEU A 311 25.21 0.23 28.93
C LEU A 311 25.64 -0.76 27.82
N GLU A 312 26.91 -1.07 27.67
CA GLU A 312 27.39 -2.07 26.71
C GLU A 312 26.97 -3.47 27.11
N HIS A 313 27.00 -3.79 28.39
CA HIS A 313 26.56 -5.09 28.91
C HIS A 313 25.05 -5.28 28.74
N GLU A 314 24.25 -4.25 28.97
CA GLU A 314 22.80 -4.30 28.76
C GLU A 314 22.44 -4.54 27.29
N PHE A 315 23.18 -3.96 26.34
CA PHE A 315 22.95 -4.18 24.92
C PHE A 315 23.23 -5.63 24.48
N ILE A 316 24.29 -6.23 24.99
CA ILE A 316 24.61 -7.65 24.69
C ILE A 316 23.53 -8.57 25.27
N GLU A 317 23.04 -8.27 26.48
CA GLU A 317 21.94 -9.03 27.11
C GLU A 317 20.64 -8.95 26.28
N ASP A 318 20.32 -7.79 25.74
CA ASP A 318 19.15 -7.64 24.88
C ASP A 318 19.28 -8.44 23.58
N GLU A 319 20.46 -8.41 22.93
CA GLU A 319 20.74 -9.23 21.74
C GLU A 319 20.74 -10.73 22.07
N ARG A 320 21.26 -11.13 23.22
CA ARG A 320 21.20 -12.53 23.72
C ARG A 320 19.76 -13.00 23.88
N ARG A 321 18.89 -12.19 24.51
CA ARG A 321 17.47 -12.48 24.64
C ARG A 321 16.78 -12.57 23.29
N LEU A 322 17.16 -11.72 22.35
CA LEU A 322 16.58 -11.70 21.02
C LEU A 322 17.01 -12.93 20.20
N LEU A 323 18.29 -13.31 20.26
CA LEU A 323 18.78 -14.54 19.63
C LEU A 323 18.11 -15.79 20.24
N TYR A 324 17.94 -15.79 21.57
CA TYR A 324 17.17 -16.83 22.27
C TYR A 324 15.74 -16.96 21.72
N VAL A 325 15.03 -15.83 21.55
CA VAL A 325 13.70 -15.82 20.97
C VAL A 325 13.72 -16.40 19.56
N ALA A 326 14.63 -15.96 18.69
CA ALA A 326 14.73 -16.44 17.32
C ALA A 326 14.98 -17.96 17.25
N MET A 327 15.90 -18.47 18.04
CA MET A 327 16.23 -19.91 18.11
C MET A 327 15.07 -20.76 18.59
N THR A 328 14.29 -20.25 19.57
CA THR A 328 13.14 -20.98 20.13
C THR A 328 11.90 -20.99 19.21
N ARG A 329 11.98 -20.39 18.04
CA ARG A 329 10.89 -20.46 17.04
C ARG A 329 10.84 -21.78 16.28
N ALA A 330 11.95 -22.54 16.28
CA ALA A 330 12.03 -23.82 15.61
C ALA A 330 11.34 -24.93 16.41
N LYS A 331 10.45 -25.69 15.77
CA LYS A 331 9.83 -26.91 16.32
C LYS A 331 10.73 -28.12 16.11
N HIS A 332 11.29 -28.29 14.89
CA HIS A 332 12.06 -29.49 14.52
C HIS A 332 13.47 -29.20 14.03
N THR A 333 13.67 -28.22 13.16
CA THR A 333 14.99 -27.96 12.55
C THR A 333 15.37 -26.49 12.72
N LEU A 334 16.58 -26.28 13.21
CA LEU A 334 17.19 -24.95 13.31
C LEU A 334 18.52 -24.96 12.55
N CYS A 335 18.61 -24.10 11.53
CA CYS A 335 19.81 -23.88 10.75
C CYS A 335 20.38 -22.48 11.05
N ILE A 336 21.57 -22.43 11.62
CA ILE A 336 22.27 -21.16 11.89
C ILE A 336 23.40 -21.01 10.88
N SER A 337 23.55 -19.85 10.26
CA SER A 337 24.66 -19.60 9.36
C SER A 337 25.30 -18.22 9.54
N SER A 338 26.57 -18.16 9.19
CA SER A 338 27.39 -16.95 9.19
C SER A 338 28.38 -16.98 8.02
N SER A 339 29.00 -15.83 7.72
CA SER A 339 29.98 -15.69 6.64
C SER A 339 31.19 -14.91 7.10
N GLY A 340 32.38 -15.25 6.53
CA GLY A 340 33.65 -14.61 6.85
C GLY A 340 33.86 -13.26 6.16
N THR A 341 33.18 -13.02 5.02
CA THR A 341 33.24 -11.74 4.29
C THR A 341 31.87 -11.34 3.75
N ASN A 342 31.57 -10.05 3.73
CA ASN A 342 30.36 -9.56 3.10
C ASN A 342 30.52 -9.31 1.59
N SER A 343 29.44 -8.95 0.90
CA SER A 343 29.42 -8.64 -0.53
C SER A 343 30.33 -7.47 -0.95
N ALA A 344 30.78 -6.63 -0.01
CA ALA A 344 31.71 -5.53 -0.24
C ALA A 344 33.19 -5.93 0.09
N GLY A 345 33.46 -7.20 0.40
CA GLY A 345 34.79 -7.71 0.74
C GLY A 345 35.27 -7.36 2.15
N LYS A 346 34.36 -6.83 3.02
CA LYS A 346 34.70 -6.57 4.42
C LYS A 346 34.64 -7.84 5.23
N GLU A 347 35.69 -8.09 6.05
CA GLU A 347 35.72 -9.22 6.97
C GLU A 347 34.54 -9.16 7.98
N LEU A 348 33.95 -10.29 8.20
CA LEU A 348 32.92 -10.54 9.18
C LEU A 348 33.38 -11.62 10.16
N ILE A 349 32.88 -11.56 11.39
CA ILE A 349 33.13 -12.52 12.44
C ILE A 349 31.80 -13.11 12.88
N PRO A 350 31.66 -14.43 13.07
CA PRO A 350 30.47 -15.04 13.66
C PRO A 350 30.12 -14.37 15.00
N ALA A 351 28.86 -14.29 15.32
CA ALA A 351 28.42 -13.65 16.56
C ALA A 351 28.99 -14.35 17.79
N ARG A 352 29.63 -13.61 18.67
CA ARG A 352 30.21 -14.13 19.95
C ARG A 352 29.21 -14.91 20.78
N LEU A 353 27.93 -14.55 20.71
CA LEU A 353 26.86 -15.26 21.39
C LEU A 353 26.74 -16.74 20.98
N LEU A 354 27.22 -17.13 19.81
CA LEU A 354 27.24 -18.53 19.38
C LEU A 354 28.29 -19.35 20.14
N GLU A 355 29.37 -18.74 20.62
CA GLU A 355 30.42 -19.39 21.41
C GLU A 355 29.95 -19.73 22.85
N GLU A 356 28.91 -19.05 23.33
CA GLU A 356 28.31 -19.31 24.65
C GLU A 356 27.44 -20.58 24.63
N ILE A 357 27.16 -21.15 23.46
CA ILE A 357 26.35 -22.35 23.32
C ILE A 357 27.25 -23.57 23.45
N GLU A 358 26.84 -24.55 24.27
CA GLU A 358 27.59 -25.79 24.42
C GLU A 358 27.74 -26.52 23.07
N ALA A 359 28.98 -26.75 22.64
CA ALA A 359 29.33 -27.37 21.34
C ALA A 359 28.59 -28.70 21.08
N LYS A 360 28.33 -29.50 22.11
CA LYS A 360 27.57 -30.76 21.97
C LYS A 360 26.12 -30.61 21.54
N LEU A 361 25.57 -29.38 21.56
CA LEU A 361 24.17 -29.08 21.22
C LEU A 361 24.00 -28.56 19.78
N ILE A 362 25.11 -28.35 19.08
CA ILE A 362 25.13 -27.87 17.70
C ILE A 362 25.95 -28.86 16.86
N ASN A 363 25.46 -29.15 15.68
CA ASN A 363 26.17 -29.95 14.69
C ASN A 363 26.82 -29.00 13.67
N ASP A 364 28.13 -28.82 13.76
CA ASP A 364 28.90 -28.04 12.79
C ASP A 364 29.01 -28.80 11.47
N CYS A 365 28.56 -28.17 10.39
CA CYS A 365 28.57 -28.73 9.04
C CYS A 365 29.72 -28.16 8.23
N ASP A 366 30.43 -29.03 7.49
CA ASP A 366 31.44 -28.59 6.53
C ASP A 366 30.81 -27.86 5.34
N THR A 367 31.31 -26.68 5.01
CA THR A 367 30.85 -25.81 3.92
C THR A 367 31.80 -25.78 2.72
N SER A 368 32.89 -26.55 2.77
CA SER A 368 33.95 -26.54 1.73
C SER A 368 33.41 -26.90 0.34
N ALA A 369 32.38 -27.73 0.26
CA ALA A 369 31.76 -28.14 -0.99
C ALA A 369 30.91 -27.01 -1.63
N GLU A 370 30.20 -26.24 -0.81
CA GLU A 370 29.44 -25.08 -1.21
C GLU A 370 30.36 -23.93 -1.63
N ASP A 371 31.41 -23.65 -0.85
CA ASP A 371 32.41 -22.65 -1.18
C ASP A 371 33.11 -22.95 -2.51
N ALA A 372 33.42 -24.22 -2.79
CA ALA A 372 34.08 -24.65 -4.04
C ALA A 372 33.15 -24.58 -5.28
N LYS A 373 31.84 -24.68 -5.11
CA LYS A 373 30.84 -24.65 -6.19
C LYS A 373 30.34 -23.26 -6.52
N PHE A 374 30.68 -22.28 -5.73
CA PHE A 374 30.12 -20.93 -5.87
C PHE A 374 30.44 -20.32 -7.24
N ASN A 375 29.37 -20.05 -8.00
CA ASN A 375 29.44 -19.34 -9.26
C ASN A 375 28.55 -18.10 -9.20
N PRO A 376 29.11 -16.89 -9.11
CA PRO A 376 28.33 -15.65 -8.98
C PRO A 376 27.42 -15.37 -10.19
N VAL A 377 27.65 -15.97 -11.35
CA VAL A 377 26.88 -15.77 -12.58
C VAL A 377 25.57 -16.57 -12.53
N ALA A 378 25.53 -17.73 -11.88
CA ALA A 378 24.36 -18.61 -11.83
C ALA A 378 23.16 -17.99 -11.09
N ILE A 379 23.36 -17.02 -10.20
CA ILE A 379 22.29 -16.32 -9.46
C ILE A 379 21.48 -15.39 -10.39
N LEU A 380 22.07 -14.95 -11.51
CA LEU A 380 21.46 -13.99 -12.45
C LEU A 380 20.61 -14.66 -13.54
N GLU A 381 20.67 -15.99 -13.68
CA GLU A 381 20.03 -16.72 -14.79
C GLU A 381 18.59 -17.16 -14.51
N HIS A 382 18.07 -17.02 -13.30
CA HIS A 382 16.68 -17.36 -13.00
C HIS A 382 15.79 -16.13 -13.15
N SER A 383 15.17 -15.99 -14.32
CA SER A 383 14.03 -15.08 -14.49
C SER A 383 12.82 -15.67 -13.75
N ALA A 384 12.32 -14.93 -12.77
CA ALA A 384 11.08 -15.29 -12.10
C ALA A 384 9.93 -15.29 -13.13
N GLU A 385 9.10 -16.34 -13.13
CA GLU A 385 7.80 -16.28 -13.78
C GLU A 385 7.00 -15.14 -13.16
N SER A 386 6.26 -14.39 -14.00
CA SER A 386 5.39 -13.31 -13.53
C SER A 386 4.42 -13.85 -12.47
N PRO A 387 4.27 -13.17 -11.33
CA PRO A 387 3.43 -13.66 -10.25
C PRO A 387 1.98 -13.76 -10.71
N ARG A 388 1.45 -14.97 -10.83
CA ARG A 388 0.03 -15.20 -11.03
C ARG A 388 -0.70 -14.82 -9.74
N ILE A 389 -1.78 -14.04 -9.86
CA ILE A 389 -2.61 -13.70 -8.72
C ILE A 389 -3.34 -14.96 -8.27
N ASP A 390 -3.07 -15.38 -7.05
CA ASP A 390 -3.76 -16.51 -6.44
C ASP A 390 -5.14 -16.08 -5.94
N GLY A 391 -6.16 -16.92 -6.19
CA GLY A 391 -7.50 -16.74 -5.66
C GLY A 391 -7.54 -16.64 -4.13
N GLN A 392 -6.60 -17.26 -3.42
CA GLN A 392 -6.47 -17.15 -1.97
C GLN A 392 -6.11 -15.73 -1.52
N LEU A 393 -5.29 -15.01 -2.28
CA LEU A 393 -5.02 -13.60 -2.01
C LEU A 393 -6.28 -12.74 -2.16
N LEU A 394 -7.02 -12.96 -3.23
CA LEU A 394 -8.28 -12.24 -3.46
C LEU A 394 -9.31 -12.54 -2.36
N LEU A 395 -9.42 -13.81 -1.96
CA LEU A 395 -10.24 -14.24 -0.82
C LEU A 395 -9.84 -13.51 0.47
N LYS A 396 -8.54 -13.46 0.78
CA LYS A 396 -8.04 -12.78 1.98
C LYS A 396 -8.35 -11.28 1.94
N LEU A 397 -8.13 -10.63 0.81
CA LEU A 397 -8.43 -9.20 0.66
C LEU A 397 -9.92 -8.89 0.83
N LEU A 398 -10.79 -9.75 0.33
CA LEU A 398 -12.24 -9.66 0.56
C LEU A 398 -12.60 -9.85 2.04
N THR A 399 -11.99 -10.82 2.70
CA THR A 399 -12.20 -11.09 4.14
C THR A 399 -11.76 -9.91 5.00
N ASP A 400 -10.59 -9.36 4.75
CA ASP A 400 -10.01 -8.29 5.56
C ASP A 400 -10.71 -6.94 5.34
N ARG A 401 -11.02 -6.61 4.09
CA ARG A 401 -11.50 -5.27 3.69
C ARG A 401 -13.01 -5.16 3.65
N GLY A 402 -13.70 -6.26 3.38
CA GLY A 402 -15.13 -6.28 3.14
C GLY A 402 -15.51 -5.69 1.76
N PHE A 403 -16.82 -5.58 1.53
CA PHE A 403 -17.40 -5.08 0.30
C PHE A 403 -18.26 -3.84 0.59
N SER A 404 -18.17 -2.81 -0.22
CA SER A 404 -18.94 -1.58 -0.09
C SER A 404 -19.77 -1.30 -1.35
N ALA A 405 -20.74 -0.37 -1.26
CA ALA A 405 -21.50 0.06 -2.43
C ALA A 405 -20.57 0.55 -3.57
N THR A 406 -19.51 1.28 -3.23
CA THR A 406 -18.54 1.77 -4.22
C THR A 406 -17.76 0.64 -4.85
N SER A 407 -17.28 -0.34 -4.05
CA SER A 407 -16.52 -1.47 -4.60
C SER A 407 -17.40 -2.37 -5.48
N LEU A 408 -18.67 -2.55 -5.12
CA LEU A 408 -19.64 -3.23 -5.99
C LEU A 408 -19.87 -2.47 -7.30
N ASN A 409 -20.07 -1.17 -7.24
CA ASN A 409 -20.27 -0.34 -8.44
C ASN A 409 -19.05 -0.39 -9.36
N ASN A 410 -17.83 -0.37 -8.81
CA ASN A 410 -16.61 -0.53 -9.59
C ASN A 410 -16.58 -1.89 -10.29
N TYR A 411 -16.91 -2.98 -9.57
CA TYR A 411 -16.95 -4.32 -10.15
C TYR A 411 -17.98 -4.47 -11.27
N LEU A 412 -19.21 -3.96 -11.04
CA LEU A 412 -20.29 -4.02 -12.02
C LEU A 412 -20.06 -3.12 -13.24
N LYS A 413 -19.31 -2.02 -13.10
CA LYS A 413 -18.86 -1.20 -14.23
C LYS A 413 -17.83 -1.96 -15.05
N SER A 414 -16.78 -2.42 -14.41
CA SER A 414 -15.74 -3.27 -14.98
C SER A 414 -15.02 -4.04 -13.88
N PRO A 415 -14.86 -5.37 -13.97
CA PRO A 415 -14.02 -6.14 -13.05
C PRO A 415 -12.59 -5.61 -12.98
N TRP A 416 -12.07 -5.01 -14.06
CA TRP A 416 -10.76 -4.38 -14.11
C TRP A 416 -10.69 -3.10 -13.29
N ASP A 417 -11.75 -2.26 -13.28
CA ASP A 417 -11.84 -1.09 -12.40
C ASP A 417 -11.79 -1.52 -10.93
N TYR A 418 -12.51 -2.60 -10.57
CA TYR A 418 -12.45 -3.17 -9.23
C TYR A 418 -11.04 -3.66 -8.90
N PHE A 419 -10.39 -4.38 -9.80
CA PHE A 419 -9.05 -4.90 -9.61
C PHE A 419 -8.04 -3.77 -9.34
N PHE A 420 -7.98 -2.76 -10.20
CA PHE A 420 -7.01 -1.68 -10.06
C PHE A 420 -7.34 -0.75 -8.88
N ARG A 421 -8.62 -0.43 -8.64
CA ARG A 421 -9.03 0.50 -7.58
C ARG A 421 -9.16 -0.14 -6.21
N ASN A 422 -9.71 -1.35 -6.11
CA ASN A 422 -10.07 -1.97 -4.84
C ASN A 422 -9.09 -3.06 -4.39
N VAL A 423 -8.54 -3.84 -5.32
CA VAL A 423 -7.54 -4.87 -5.03
C VAL A 423 -6.15 -4.23 -4.96
N LEU A 424 -5.64 -3.73 -6.07
CA LEU A 424 -4.31 -3.12 -6.15
C LEU A 424 -4.24 -1.71 -5.51
N ARG A 425 -5.36 -0.98 -5.52
CA ARG A 425 -5.44 0.40 -5.00
C ARG A 425 -4.42 1.33 -5.64
N ILE A 426 -4.37 1.30 -6.98
CA ILE A 426 -3.53 2.24 -7.71
C ILE A 426 -3.89 3.67 -7.27
N PRO A 427 -2.91 4.50 -6.92
CA PRO A 427 -3.17 5.87 -6.52
C PRO A 427 -3.81 6.63 -7.67
N GLU A 428 -4.95 7.24 -7.39
CA GLU A 428 -5.62 8.19 -8.28
C GLU A 428 -5.76 9.51 -7.55
N THR A 429 -5.51 10.59 -8.26
CA THR A 429 -5.88 11.91 -7.74
C THR A 429 -7.39 12.00 -7.69
N GLN A 430 -7.95 12.14 -6.51
CA GLN A 430 -9.37 12.43 -6.42
C GLN A 430 -9.67 13.73 -7.17
N ALA A 431 -10.59 13.66 -8.11
CA ALA A 431 -11.02 14.84 -8.85
C ALA A 431 -11.49 15.94 -7.88
N VAL A 432 -11.21 17.20 -8.19
CA VAL A 432 -11.54 18.35 -7.32
C VAL A 432 -12.99 18.33 -6.87
N HIS A 433 -13.90 17.88 -7.74
CA HIS A 433 -15.32 17.78 -7.40
C HIS A 433 -15.64 16.71 -6.34
N MET A 434 -14.86 15.63 -6.26
CA MET A 434 -15.01 14.60 -5.22
C MET A 434 -14.51 15.12 -3.87
N GLN A 435 -13.34 15.79 -3.88
CA GLN A 435 -12.79 16.42 -2.68
C GLN A 435 -13.71 17.52 -2.16
N PHE A 436 -14.26 18.33 -3.05
CA PHE A 436 -15.28 19.32 -2.74
C PHE A 436 -16.53 18.66 -2.12
N GLY A 437 -16.96 17.51 -2.66
CA GLY A 437 -18.03 16.70 -2.10
C GLY A 437 -17.78 16.36 -0.64
N THR A 438 -16.60 15.87 -0.30
CA THR A 438 -16.21 15.55 1.08
C THR A 438 -16.29 16.77 2.01
N ALA A 439 -15.85 17.94 1.55
CA ALA A 439 -15.96 19.18 2.31
C ALA A 439 -17.42 19.58 2.57
N MET A 440 -18.28 19.45 1.57
CA MET A 440 -19.70 19.75 1.67
C MET A 440 -20.42 18.80 2.66
N HIS A 441 -20.13 17.48 2.61
CA HIS A 441 -20.67 16.51 3.56
C HIS A 441 -20.27 16.85 5.00
N ALA A 442 -19.02 17.24 5.26
CA ALA A 442 -18.58 17.66 6.59
C ALA A 442 -19.30 18.92 7.12
N VAL A 443 -19.74 19.81 6.23
CA VAL A 443 -20.55 20.97 6.62
C VAL A 443 -21.99 20.54 6.91
N LEU A 444 -22.58 19.69 6.09
CA LEU A 444 -23.96 19.20 6.29
C LEU A 444 -24.07 18.36 7.56
N GLU A 445 -23.09 17.52 7.85
CA GLU A 445 -22.95 16.81 9.12
C GLU A 445 -22.95 17.79 10.31
N TYR A 446 -22.17 18.86 10.22
CA TYR A 446 -22.15 19.90 11.25
C TYR A 446 -23.50 20.57 11.44
N VAL A 447 -24.19 20.92 10.35
CA VAL A 447 -25.49 21.59 10.39
C VAL A 447 -26.54 20.70 11.04
N THR A 448 -26.65 19.44 10.64
CA THR A 448 -27.65 18.49 11.18
C THR A 448 -27.35 18.12 12.63
N ARG A 449 -26.08 17.88 12.98
CA ARG A 449 -25.66 17.63 14.36
C ARG A 449 -25.94 18.80 15.28
N HIS A 450 -25.66 20.04 14.85
CA HIS A 450 -25.98 21.24 15.60
C HIS A 450 -27.49 21.36 15.83
N HIS A 451 -28.31 21.08 14.79
CA HIS A 451 -29.78 21.09 14.92
C HIS A 451 -30.25 20.03 15.93
N THR A 452 -29.76 18.81 15.86
CA THR A 452 -30.14 17.74 16.81
C THR A 452 -29.76 18.09 18.27
N GLN A 453 -28.62 18.76 18.49
CA GLN A 453 -28.12 19.09 19.83
C GLN A 453 -28.80 20.35 20.43
N ILE A 454 -29.07 21.34 19.62
CA ILE A 454 -29.49 22.70 20.09
C ILE A 454 -30.93 23.02 19.70
N GLY A 455 -31.51 22.27 18.77
CA GLY A 455 -32.87 22.52 18.24
C GLY A 455 -32.95 23.71 17.29
N LYS A 456 -31.80 24.25 16.84
CA LYS A 456 -31.70 25.38 15.91
C LYS A 456 -30.60 25.14 14.89
N LEU A 457 -30.75 25.72 13.71
CA LEU A 457 -29.67 25.73 12.72
C LEU A 457 -28.52 26.64 13.18
N PRO A 458 -27.26 26.32 12.79
CA PRO A 458 -26.13 27.23 12.98
C PRO A 458 -26.32 28.53 12.16
N SER A 459 -25.62 29.59 12.54
CA SER A 459 -25.63 30.82 11.76
C SER A 459 -24.89 30.68 10.42
N ASP A 460 -25.22 31.52 9.44
CA ASP A 460 -24.55 31.56 8.13
C ASP A 460 -23.03 31.76 8.29
N THR A 461 -22.63 32.54 9.30
CA THR A 461 -21.21 32.76 9.62
C THR A 461 -20.54 31.49 10.10
N ASP A 462 -21.22 30.67 10.93
CA ASP A 462 -20.67 29.41 11.43
C ASP A 462 -20.59 28.37 10.29
N ILE A 463 -21.61 28.33 9.42
CA ILE A 463 -21.60 27.47 8.21
C ILE A 463 -20.41 27.84 7.31
N LYS A 464 -20.22 29.14 7.04
CA LYS A 464 -19.09 29.61 6.23
C LYS A 464 -17.75 29.22 6.83
N LYS A 465 -17.56 29.47 8.13
CA LYS A 465 -16.32 29.11 8.85
C LYS A 465 -16.07 27.62 8.83
N LYS A 466 -17.11 26.80 8.95
CA LYS A 466 -16.99 25.34 8.85
C LYS A 466 -16.57 24.92 7.44
N LEU A 467 -17.13 25.53 6.40
CA LEU A 467 -16.75 25.29 5.00
C LEU A 467 -15.29 25.69 4.75
N GLU A 468 -14.86 26.86 5.20
CA GLU A 468 -13.48 27.31 5.12
C GLU A 468 -12.52 26.30 5.79
N THR A 469 -12.89 25.83 6.99
CA THR A 469 -12.11 24.83 7.72
C THR A 469 -12.02 23.48 6.97
N ALA A 470 -13.09 23.07 6.30
CA ALA A 470 -13.12 21.84 5.51
C ALA A 470 -12.32 21.97 4.22
N LEU A 471 -12.44 23.09 3.51
CA LEU A 471 -11.71 23.36 2.27
C LEU A 471 -10.21 23.56 2.49
N ASN A 472 -9.79 24.14 3.63
CA ASN A 472 -8.36 24.28 3.99
C ASN A 472 -7.63 22.96 4.18
N LYS A 473 -8.35 21.85 4.30
CA LYS A 473 -7.76 20.50 4.39
C LYS A 473 -7.54 19.86 3.00
N LEU A 474 -8.08 20.46 1.96
CA LEU A 474 -7.99 19.93 0.61
C LEU A 474 -6.70 20.38 -0.06
N PRO A 475 -6.06 19.50 -0.85
CA PRO A 475 -4.86 19.83 -1.61
C PRO A 475 -5.25 20.61 -2.90
N VAL A 476 -5.68 21.84 -2.73
CA VAL A 476 -6.09 22.75 -3.82
C VAL A 476 -5.29 24.04 -3.76
N ASN A 477 -5.06 24.69 -4.91
CA ASN A 477 -4.41 25.98 -4.95
C ASN A 477 -5.35 27.12 -4.49
N THR A 478 -4.80 28.32 -4.31
CA THR A 478 -5.54 29.47 -3.79
C THR A 478 -6.72 29.88 -4.69
N GLU A 479 -6.57 29.80 -6.01
CA GLU A 479 -7.63 30.17 -6.96
C GLU A 479 -8.78 29.16 -6.93
N GLU A 480 -8.46 27.88 -6.93
CA GLU A 480 -9.46 26.81 -6.76
C GLU A 480 -10.15 26.91 -5.39
N TYR A 481 -9.41 27.20 -4.33
CA TYR A 481 -9.98 27.38 -2.99
C TYR A 481 -11.04 28.48 -2.97
N VAL A 482 -10.73 29.67 -3.52
CA VAL A 482 -11.67 30.79 -3.58
C VAL A 482 -12.94 30.42 -4.36
N ARG A 483 -12.75 29.79 -5.53
CA ARG A 483 -13.86 29.33 -6.38
C ARG A 483 -14.77 28.32 -5.67
N LEU A 484 -14.15 27.33 -4.98
CA LEU A 484 -14.90 26.30 -4.26
C LEU A 484 -15.61 26.86 -3.03
N LEU A 485 -14.99 27.84 -2.35
CA LEU A 485 -15.61 28.51 -1.20
C LEU A 485 -16.87 29.29 -1.62
N GLU A 486 -16.78 30.08 -2.68
CA GLU A 486 -17.91 30.85 -3.21
C GLU A 486 -19.04 29.91 -3.66
N LYS A 487 -18.72 28.91 -4.50
CA LYS A 487 -19.67 27.92 -4.99
C LYS A 487 -20.35 27.15 -3.86
N GLY A 488 -19.55 26.67 -2.89
CA GLY A 488 -20.04 25.88 -1.77
C GLY A 488 -20.92 26.69 -0.83
N PHE A 489 -20.54 27.92 -0.53
CA PHE A 489 -21.32 28.79 0.33
C PHE A 489 -22.65 29.17 -0.31
N GLU A 490 -22.66 29.52 -1.61
CA GLU A 490 -23.91 29.79 -2.35
C GLU A 490 -24.84 28.57 -2.33
N ALA A 491 -24.33 27.38 -2.62
CA ALA A 491 -25.14 26.16 -2.59
C ALA A 491 -25.71 25.88 -1.19
N LEU A 492 -24.92 26.04 -0.12
CA LEU A 492 -25.37 25.83 1.26
C LEU A 492 -26.44 26.83 1.69
N MET A 493 -26.32 28.09 1.27
CA MET A 493 -27.33 29.13 1.59
C MET A 493 -28.69 28.87 0.95
N LEU A 494 -28.75 28.14 -0.16
CA LEU A 494 -29.98 27.68 -0.77
C LEU A 494 -30.44 26.35 -0.15
N TYR A 495 -29.53 25.43 0.10
CA TYR A 495 -29.85 24.07 0.53
C TYR A 495 -30.28 23.99 2.00
N VAL A 496 -29.57 24.64 2.92
CA VAL A 496 -29.82 24.51 4.38
C VAL A 496 -31.22 24.96 4.77
N PRO A 497 -31.77 26.10 4.29
CA PRO A 497 -33.15 26.48 4.56
C PRO A 497 -34.18 25.49 3.99
N HIS A 498 -33.91 24.90 2.81
CA HIS A 498 -34.77 23.87 2.21
C HIS A 498 -34.79 22.62 3.08
N MET A 499 -33.62 22.09 3.43
CA MET A 499 -33.47 20.92 4.30
C MET A 499 -34.17 21.12 5.64
N ALA A 500 -34.10 22.31 6.23
CA ALA A 500 -34.73 22.62 7.51
C ALA A 500 -36.27 22.43 7.53
N THR A 501 -36.94 22.52 6.39
CA THR A 501 -38.38 22.33 6.31
C THR A 501 -38.82 20.88 6.59
N SER A 502 -37.96 19.92 6.36
CA SER A 502 -38.24 18.48 6.51
C SER A 502 -37.31 17.78 7.52
N LEU A 503 -36.42 18.53 8.18
CA LEU A 503 -35.45 17.97 9.11
C LEU A 503 -36.14 17.54 10.43
N PRO A 504 -36.05 16.27 10.85
CA PRO A 504 -36.61 15.83 12.12
C PRO A 504 -35.79 16.37 13.30
N LYS A 505 -36.33 16.25 14.52
CA LYS A 505 -35.63 16.69 15.74
C LYS A 505 -34.36 15.90 16.01
N THR A 506 -34.30 14.64 15.58
CA THR A 506 -33.18 13.73 15.83
C THR A 506 -32.69 13.15 14.52
N THR A 507 -31.40 13.22 14.30
CA THR A 507 -30.70 12.62 13.15
C THR A 507 -29.47 11.83 13.62
N LYS A 508 -29.02 10.89 12.81
CA LYS A 508 -27.71 10.24 12.93
C LYS A 508 -26.91 10.56 11.68
N GLU A 509 -25.75 11.15 11.86
CA GLU A 509 -24.87 11.56 10.79
C GLU A 509 -23.66 10.63 10.69
N GLU A 510 -23.16 10.43 9.47
CA GLU A 510 -21.96 9.64 9.18
C GLU A 510 -22.00 8.27 9.88
N PHE A 511 -23.15 7.60 9.73
CA PHE A 511 -23.41 6.35 10.44
C PHE A 511 -22.66 5.20 9.77
N LYS A 512 -21.55 4.79 10.38
CA LYS A 512 -20.68 3.72 9.88
C LYS A 512 -21.23 2.37 10.28
N LEU A 513 -21.42 1.51 9.30
CA LEU A 513 -21.87 0.14 9.46
C LEU A 513 -20.81 -0.85 8.98
N ARG A 514 -20.67 -1.92 9.73
CA ARG A 514 -19.92 -3.11 9.37
C ARG A 514 -20.75 -4.31 9.79
N VAL A 515 -21.28 -5.04 8.82
CA VAL A 515 -22.20 -6.15 9.04
C VAL A 515 -21.74 -7.39 8.29
N HIS A 516 -22.21 -8.55 8.71
CA HIS A 516 -21.86 -9.84 8.12
C HIS A 516 -23.04 -10.36 7.30
N MET A 517 -22.81 -10.66 6.03
CA MET A 517 -23.80 -11.23 5.12
C MET A 517 -23.45 -12.69 4.82
N PRO A 518 -24.36 -13.65 5.06
CA PRO A 518 -24.17 -15.03 4.65
C PRO A 518 -24.06 -15.13 3.12
N THR A 519 -23.03 -15.82 2.62
CA THR A 519 -22.78 -15.94 1.17
C THR A 519 -23.20 -17.29 0.59
N GLY A 520 -23.19 -18.35 1.41
CA GLY A 520 -23.34 -19.72 0.96
C GLY A 520 -22.12 -20.24 0.16
N ILE A 521 -21.00 -19.52 0.15
CA ILE A 521 -19.73 -19.92 -0.48
C ILE A 521 -18.92 -20.67 0.59
N PRO A 522 -18.49 -21.93 0.35
CA PRO A 522 -17.76 -22.69 1.37
C PRO A 522 -16.47 -22.03 1.85
N GLU A 523 -15.72 -21.41 0.97
CA GLU A 523 -14.45 -20.72 1.23
C GLU A 523 -14.63 -19.39 1.95
N LEU A 524 -15.82 -18.79 1.87
CA LEU A 524 -16.18 -17.50 2.48
C LEU A 524 -17.63 -17.57 2.98
N PRO A 525 -17.93 -18.26 4.09
CA PRO A 525 -19.30 -18.41 4.59
C PRO A 525 -20.01 -17.07 4.88
N GLU A 526 -19.25 -16.09 5.32
CA GLU A 526 -19.73 -14.73 5.62
C GLU A 526 -18.85 -13.69 4.93
N LEU A 527 -19.49 -12.74 4.27
CA LEU A 527 -18.83 -11.57 3.67
C LEU A 527 -19.10 -10.33 4.53
N VAL A 528 -18.05 -9.60 4.85
CA VAL A 528 -18.19 -8.32 5.54
C VAL A 528 -18.67 -7.27 4.55
N LEU A 529 -19.80 -6.63 4.86
CA LEU A 529 -20.28 -5.46 4.15
C LEU A 529 -20.01 -4.20 4.97
N THR A 530 -19.55 -3.14 4.30
CA THR A 530 -19.21 -1.88 4.95
C THR A 530 -19.92 -0.72 4.25
N GLY A 531 -20.37 0.26 5.01
CA GLY A 531 -20.94 1.48 4.46
C GLY A 531 -20.91 2.62 5.47
N ASN A 532 -20.99 3.83 4.94
CA ASN A 532 -21.15 5.04 5.71
C ASN A 532 -22.40 5.76 5.17
N LEU A 533 -23.41 5.91 6.02
CA LEU A 533 -24.67 6.55 5.66
C LEU A 533 -24.57 8.02 6.08
N ASP A 534 -24.78 8.93 5.14
CA ASP A 534 -24.60 10.36 5.38
C ASP A 534 -25.53 10.87 6.49
N ARG A 535 -26.82 10.51 6.41
CA ARG A 535 -27.81 10.87 7.42
C ARG A 535 -28.92 9.83 7.51
N ILE A 536 -29.33 9.52 8.74
CA ILE A 536 -30.56 8.79 9.05
C ILE A 536 -31.48 9.73 9.81
N ASP A 537 -32.68 9.95 9.30
CA ASP A 537 -33.71 10.71 9.96
C ASP A 537 -34.47 9.79 10.94
N ILE A 538 -34.59 10.22 12.20
CA ILE A 538 -35.19 9.46 13.28
C ILE A 538 -36.55 10.11 13.68
N GLY A 539 -37.58 9.28 13.75
CA GLY A 539 -38.92 9.71 14.20
C GLY A 539 -38.99 10.00 15.69
N ASP A 540 -40.10 10.64 16.13
CA ASP A 540 -40.37 10.90 17.56
C ASP A 540 -40.52 9.58 18.37
N ASP A 541 -40.78 8.47 17.71
CA ASP A 541 -40.82 7.10 18.28
C ASP A 541 -39.44 6.44 18.44
N GLY A 542 -38.39 7.09 17.97
CA GLY A 542 -36.99 6.59 18.02
C GLY A 542 -36.59 5.63 16.91
N TYR A 543 -37.48 5.41 15.91
CA TYR A 543 -37.18 4.56 14.75
C TYR A 543 -36.76 5.39 13.54
N ALA A 544 -35.96 4.78 12.68
CA ALA A 544 -35.52 5.40 11.43
C ALA A 544 -36.69 5.58 10.48
N LEU A 545 -36.84 6.79 9.98
CA LEU A 545 -37.86 7.16 8.98
C LEU A 545 -37.31 6.93 7.58
N ARG A 546 -36.11 7.47 7.31
CA ARG A 546 -35.47 7.43 5.98
C ARG A 546 -33.97 7.60 6.09
N VAL A 547 -33.27 7.12 5.08
CA VAL A 547 -31.84 7.36 4.87
C VAL A 547 -31.67 8.43 3.80
N VAL A 548 -30.89 9.46 4.08
CA VAL A 548 -30.60 10.55 3.15
C VAL A 548 -29.15 10.50 2.75
N ASP A 549 -28.91 10.47 1.44
CA ASP A 549 -27.57 10.48 0.83
C ASP A 549 -27.41 11.80 0.06
N TYR A 550 -26.40 12.58 0.41
CA TYR A 550 -26.14 13.87 -0.18
C TYR A 550 -25.36 13.75 -1.49
N LYS A 551 -25.81 14.46 -2.51
CA LYS A 551 -25.12 14.55 -3.78
C LYS A 551 -24.74 16.00 -4.07
N THR A 552 -23.46 16.27 -4.12
CA THR A 552 -22.89 17.62 -4.29
C THR A 552 -22.75 18.05 -5.75
N GLY A 553 -23.18 17.23 -6.69
CA GLY A 553 -23.25 17.56 -8.10
C GLY A 553 -24.65 18.05 -8.53
N LYS A 554 -24.77 18.44 -9.82
CA LYS A 554 -26.04 18.87 -10.41
C LYS A 554 -27.12 17.79 -10.31
N PRO A 555 -28.37 18.18 -10.08
CA PRO A 555 -29.49 17.24 -10.01
C PRO A 555 -29.60 16.36 -11.24
N LYS A 556 -29.82 15.05 -11.02
CA LYS A 556 -30.07 14.05 -12.07
C LYS A 556 -31.55 13.76 -12.20
N SER A 557 -32.00 13.34 -13.40
CA SER A 557 -33.36 12.86 -13.58
C SER A 557 -33.54 11.47 -12.96
N ARG A 558 -34.78 11.12 -12.58
CA ARG A 558 -35.10 9.81 -12.02
C ARG A 558 -34.65 8.66 -12.92
N ASN A 559 -34.83 8.79 -14.25
CA ASN A 559 -34.37 7.77 -15.21
C ASN A 559 -32.86 7.56 -15.17
N VAL A 560 -32.06 8.61 -14.99
CA VAL A 560 -30.60 8.51 -14.82
C VAL A 560 -30.25 7.82 -13.50
N ILE A 561 -30.96 8.16 -12.42
CA ILE A 561 -30.72 7.57 -11.09
C ILE A 561 -31.00 6.07 -11.10
N GLU A 562 -32.08 5.66 -11.79
CA GLU A 562 -32.52 4.27 -11.90
C GLU A 562 -31.74 3.44 -12.95
N GLY A 563 -30.86 4.08 -13.75
CA GLY A 563 -30.10 3.37 -14.80
C GLY A 563 -30.88 3.15 -16.09
N ASN A 564 -31.99 3.86 -16.30
CA ASN A 564 -32.87 3.71 -17.48
C ASN A 564 -32.40 4.53 -18.70
N THR A 565 -31.17 5.02 -18.69
CA THR A 565 -30.59 5.77 -19.81
C THR A 565 -29.29 5.11 -20.29
N LYS A 566 -28.91 5.32 -21.55
CA LYS A 566 -27.75 4.69 -22.17
C LYS A 566 -26.42 4.97 -21.40
N ASP A 567 -26.32 6.13 -20.76
CA ASP A 567 -25.11 6.60 -20.09
C ASP A 567 -25.19 6.48 -18.55
N SER A 568 -26.09 5.64 -18.03
CA SER A 568 -26.23 5.45 -16.58
C SER A 568 -26.39 3.96 -16.23
N ASP A 569 -25.70 3.55 -15.17
CA ASP A 569 -25.65 2.17 -14.68
C ASP A 569 -26.51 1.91 -13.44
N GLY A 570 -27.32 2.90 -13.01
CA GLY A 570 -28.16 2.80 -11.81
C GLY A 570 -27.39 2.84 -10.48
N GLY A 571 -26.12 3.21 -10.48
CA GLY A 571 -25.26 3.20 -9.31
C GLY A 571 -25.80 4.05 -8.14
N TYR A 572 -26.49 5.14 -8.41
CA TYR A 572 -27.14 5.97 -7.37
C TYR A 572 -28.25 5.23 -6.63
N LYS A 573 -29.17 4.58 -7.38
CA LYS A 573 -30.25 3.80 -6.76
C LYS A 573 -29.67 2.56 -6.06
N ARG A 574 -28.72 1.89 -6.67
CA ARG A 574 -28.03 0.72 -6.10
C ARG A 574 -27.38 1.05 -4.76
N GLN A 575 -26.84 2.26 -4.57
CA GLN A 575 -26.30 2.71 -3.29
C GLN A 575 -27.37 2.76 -2.20
N LEU A 576 -28.57 3.25 -2.49
CA LEU A 576 -29.70 3.26 -1.53
C LEU A 576 -30.15 1.84 -1.19
N VAL A 577 -30.21 0.93 -2.18
CA VAL A 577 -30.53 -0.49 -1.95
C VAL A 577 -29.46 -1.13 -1.07
N PHE A 578 -28.20 -0.79 -1.27
CA PHE A 578 -27.10 -1.25 -0.43
C PHE A 578 -27.22 -0.76 1.02
N TYR A 579 -27.63 0.48 1.23
CA TYR A 579 -27.90 1.00 2.56
C TYR A 579 -29.07 0.27 3.24
N ALA A 580 -30.16 0.00 2.52
CA ALA A 580 -31.26 -0.80 3.04
C ALA A 580 -30.82 -2.23 3.40
N LEU A 581 -29.92 -2.84 2.61
CA LEU A 581 -29.32 -4.13 2.92
C LEU A 581 -28.48 -4.06 4.21
N LEU A 582 -27.58 -3.06 4.36
CA LEU A 582 -26.78 -2.90 5.56
C LEU A 582 -27.65 -2.78 6.82
N LEU A 583 -28.70 -1.97 6.75
CA LEU A 583 -29.61 -1.75 7.87
C LEU A 583 -30.44 -3.01 8.20
N SER A 584 -30.77 -3.82 7.19
CA SER A 584 -31.48 -5.10 7.42
C SER A 584 -30.61 -6.18 8.06
N LEU A 585 -29.30 -6.05 8.00
CA LEU A 585 -28.32 -6.94 8.61
C LEU A 585 -27.75 -6.39 9.94
N HIS A 586 -28.16 -5.20 10.32
CA HIS A 586 -27.72 -4.56 11.57
C HIS A 586 -28.54 -5.08 12.74
N ASP A 587 -27.89 -5.32 13.90
CA ASP A 587 -28.53 -5.91 15.09
C ASP A 587 -29.59 -5.00 15.73
N ASP A 588 -29.53 -3.69 15.52
CA ASP A 588 -30.49 -2.74 16.08
C ASP A 588 -31.63 -2.45 15.10
N GLU A 589 -32.74 -3.13 15.27
CA GLU A 589 -33.95 -3.01 14.43
C GLU A 589 -34.51 -1.59 14.35
N ARG A 590 -34.17 -0.70 15.29
CA ARG A 590 -34.63 0.72 15.25
C ARG A 590 -34.11 1.45 14.03
N TYR A 591 -33.01 1.00 13.44
CA TYR A 591 -32.44 1.59 12.22
C TYR A 591 -32.95 0.95 10.93
N MET A 592 -33.79 -0.10 11.01
CA MET A 592 -34.37 -0.72 9.84
C MET A 592 -35.24 0.29 9.10
N CYS A 593 -34.87 0.64 7.87
CA CYS A 593 -35.57 1.60 7.04
C CYS A 593 -35.52 1.16 5.56
N ARG A 594 -36.63 1.41 4.87
CA ARG A 594 -36.78 1.11 3.43
C ARG A 594 -36.95 2.37 2.59
N GLU A 595 -36.99 3.54 3.18
CA GLU A 595 -37.05 4.79 2.44
C GLU A 595 -35.65 5.38 2.28
N GLY A 596 -35.23 5.55 1.03
CA GLY A 596 -33.97 6.17 0.66
C GLY A 596 -34.19 7.46 -0.12
N VAL A 597 -33.47 8.51 0.24
CA VAL A 597 -33.56 9.83 -0.39
C VAL A 597 -32.21 10.23 -0.95
N LEU A 598 -32.16 10.58 -2.25
CA LEU A 598 -31.05 11.30 -2.85
C LEU A 598 -31.34 12.79 -2.80
N SER A 599 -30.55 13.52 -2.04
CA SER A 599 -30.73 14.97 -1.86
C SER A 599 -29.59 15.73 -2.53
N PHE A 600 -29.91 16.50 -3.58
CA PHE A 600 -28.95 17.24 -4.37
C PHE A 600 -28.69 18.62 -3.77
N VAL A 601 -27.45 18.88 -3.37
CA VAL A 601 -27.08 20.13 -2.68
C VAL A 601 -26.97 21.31 -3.66
N GLU A 602 -26.60 21.06 -4.92
CA GLU A 602 -26.62 22.09 -5.96
C GLU A 602 -28.03 22.29 -6.51
N SER A 603 -28.38 23.54 -6.82
CA SER A 603 -29.68 23.87 -7.43
C SER A 603 -29.79 23.33 -8.87
N ASP A 604 -31.04 23.23 -9.33
CA ASP A 604 -31.40 22.82 -10.70
C ASP A 604 -31.11 23.89 -11.78
N GLY A 605 -30.40 24.96 -11.43
CA GLY A 605 -30.15 26.11 -12.28
C GLY A 605 -31.28 27.11 -12.39
N LYS A 606 -32.44 26.82 -11.79
CA LYS A 606 -33.59 27.72 -11.63
C LYS A 606 -33.83 28.11 -10.15
N GLY A 607 -32.86 27.73 -9.29
CA GLY A 607 -32.92 27.99 -7.84
C GLY A 607 -33.71 26.95 -7.03
N GLY A 608 -34.18 25.88 -7.66
CA GLY A 608 -34.89 24.77 -6.98
C GLY A 608 -33.88 23.72 -6.44
N ILE A 609 -34.13 23.23 -5.22
CA ILE A 609 -33.45 22.06 -4.66
C ILE A 609 -34.23 20.81 -5.05
N LYS A 610 -33.55 19.78 -5.46
CA LYS A 610 -34.13 18.52 -5.90
C LYS A 610 -33.86 17.40 -4.93
N GLU A 611 -34.90 16.69 -4.52
CA GLU A 611 -34.81 15.43 -3.79
C GLU A 611 -35.57 14.35 -4.55
N GLU A 612 -35.03 13.15 -4.55
CA GLU A 612 -35.65 11.96 -5.15
C GLU A 612 -35.78 10.88 -4.07
N THR A 613 -37.01 10.52 -3.75
CA THR A 613 -37.33 9.49 -2.75
C THR A 613 -37.64 8.16 -3.42
N PHE A 614 -37.11 7.10 -2.85
CA PHE A 614 -37.28 5.72 -3.29
C PHE A 614 -37.72 4.85 -2.11
N VAL A 615 -38.74 4.04 -2.31
CA VAL A 615 -39.09 2.96 -1.39
C VAL A 615 -38.44 1.70 -1.89
N ILE A 616 -37.51 1.16 -1.10
CA ILE A 616 -36.71 -0.03 -1.45
C ILE A 616 -37.47 -1.29 -1.06
N THR A 617 -37.72 -2.14 -2.03
CA THR A 617 -38.44 -3.40 -1.85
C THR A 617 -37.51 -4.53 -1.39
N ASP A 618 -38.06 -5.57 -0.75
CA ASP A 618 -37.30 -6.75 -0.38
C ASP A 618 -36.75 -7.49 -1.60
N ALA A 619 -37.48 -7.46 -2.72
CA ALA A 619 -37.01 -8.03 -3.98
C ALA A 619 -35.73 -7.35 -4.49
N GLU A 620 -35.63 -6.01 -4.43
CA GLU A 620 -34.43 -5.27 -4.83
C GLU A 620 -33.24 -5.56 -3.91
N VAL A 621 -33.52 -5.73 -2.60
CA VAL A 621 -32.48 -6.12 -1.63
C VAL A 621 -31.97 -7.54 -1.90
N ASP A 622 -32.86 -8.48 -2.21
CA ASP A 622 -32.48 -9.86 -2.52
C ASP A 622 -31.75 -9.98 -3.87
N GLU A 623 -32.15 -9.21 -4.87
CA GLU A 623 -31.44 -9.10 -6.15
C GLU A 623 -30.01 -8.57 -5.92
N LEU A 624 -29.86 -7.54 -5.10
CA LEU A 624 -28.55 -7.00 -4.75
C LEU A 624 -27.66 -8.02 -4.00
N LYS A 625 -28.23 -8.78 -3.06
CA LYS A 625 -27.51 -9.88 -2.38
C LYS A 625 -26.98 -10.91 -3.38
N GLN A 626 -27.80 -11.31 -4.35
CA GLN A 626 -27.37 -12.26 -5.38
C GLN A 626 -26.26 -11.68 -6.26
N ALA A 627 -26.36 -10.40 -6.64
CA ALA A 627 -25.31 -9.71 -7.39
C ALA A 627 -23.99 -9.67 -6.60
N ILE A 628 -24.03 -9.39 -5.29
CA ILE A 628 -22.84 -9.40 -4.42
C ILE A 628 -22.26 -10.81 -4.33
N ILE A 629 -23.09 -11.85 -4.15
CA ILE A 629 -22.62 -13.24 -4.07
C ILE A 629 -21.97 -13.67 -5.38
N THR A 630 -22.57 -13.31 -6.52
CA THR A 630 -22.02 -13.62 -7.86
C THR A 630 -20.66 -12.93 -8.06
N ALA A 631 -20.59 -11.61 -7.82
CA ALA A 631 -19.35 -10.86 -7.90
C ALA A 631 -18.27 -11.42 -6.97
N THR A 632 -18.65 -11.84 -5.76
CA THR A 632 -17.72 -12.45 -4.79
C THR A 632 -17.14 -13.76 -5.32
N LYS A 633 -17.95 -14.64 -5.91
CA LYS A 633 -17.49 -15.91 -6.52
C LYS A 633 -16.52 -15.65 -7.66
N GLU A 634 -16.86 -14.75 -8.57
CA GLU A 634 -16.03 -14.39 -9.72
C GLU A 634 -14.71 -13.73 -9.28
N ILE A 635 -14.72 -12.92 -8.21
CA ILE A 635 -13.49 -12.33 -7.66
C ILE A 635 -12.61 -13.41 -7.05
N ILE A 636 -13.15 -14.32 -6.24
CA ILE A 636 -12.38 -15.39 -5.59
C ILE A 636 -11.77 -16.34 -6.64
N SER A 637 -12.50 -16.67 -7.70
CA SER A 637 -11.98 -17.53 -8.78
C SER A 637 -10.82 -16.85 -9.54
N GLY A 638 -10.79 -15.52 -9.59
CA GLY A 638 -9.83 -14.77 -10.40
C GLY A 638 -10.03 -14.88 -11.91
N GLU A 639 -11.07 -15.60 -12.37
CA GLU A 639 -11.34 -15.84 -13.80
C GLU A 639 -11.58 -14.55 -14.59
N PHE A 640 -12.05 -13.48 -13.94
CA PHE A 640 -12.24 -12.19 -14.58
C PHE A 640 -10.93 -11.59 -15.12
N LEU A 641 -9.77 -11.90 -14.50
CA LEU A 641 -8.45 -11.47 -14.97
C LEU A 641 -8.04 -12.14 -16.29
N ALA A 642 -8.66 -13.27 -16.63
CA ALA A 642 -8.45 -13.94 -17.90
C ALA A 642 -9.34 -13.38 -19.03
N GLN A 643 -10.34 -12.55 -18.72
CA GLN A 643 -11.25 -11.98 -19.71
C GLN A 643 -10.68 -10.70 -20.35
N PRO A 644 -10.92 -10.45 -21.66
CA PRO A 644 -10.49 -9.22 -22.28
C PRO A 644 -11.21 -8.01 -21.67
N CYS A 645 -10.47 -6.91 -21.55
CA CYS A 645 -11.05 -5.60 -21.32
C CYS A 645 -11.30 -4.95 -22.68
N GLU A 646 -12.50 -4.46 -22.94
CA GLU A 646 -12.82 -3.75 -24.18
C GLU A 646 -12.45 -2.26 -24.06
N GLU A 647 -12.14 -1.63 -25.21
CA GLU A 647 -11.83 -0.21 -25.24
C GLU A 647 -13.04 0.63 -24.77
N GLY A 648 -12.81 1.47 -23.74
CA GLY A 648 -13.85 2.27 -23.10
C GLY A 648 -14.61 1.58 -21.95
N GLU A 649 -14.36 0.30 -21.68
CA GLU A 649 -14.95 -0.45 -20.56
C GLU A 649 -14.35 -0.03 -19.22
N SER A 650 -13.04 0.20 -19.17
CA SER A 650 -12.31 0.55 -17.97
C SER A 650 -11.43 1.79 -18.19
N ASP A 651 -11.30 2.61 -17.15
CA ASP A 651 -10.33 3.70 -17.11
C ASP A 651 -8.88 3.18 -17.17
N TYR A 652 -8.68 1.87 -16.92
CA TYR A 652 -7.40 1.17 -16.94
C TYR A 652 -7.24 0.23 -18.14
N PHE A 653 -7.97 0.46 -19.24
CA PHE A 653 -7.97 -0.39 -20.43
C PHE A 653 -6.56 -0.78 -20.90
N GLU A 654 -5.64 0.18 -21.00
CA GLU A 654 -4.27 -0.07 -21.44
C GLU A 654 -3.48 -0.96 -20.47
N LEU A 655 -3.71 -0.84 -19.18
CA LEU A 655 -3.09 -1.70 -18.16
C LEU A 655 -3.70 -3.11 -18.19
N ALA A 656 -5.02 -3.21 -18.33
CA ALA A 656 -5.74 -4.48 -18.42
C ALA A 656 -5.37 -5.29 -19.68
N ARG A 657 -5.27 -4.63 -20.84
CA ARG A 657 -4.85 -5.26 -22.09
C ARG A 657 -3.49 -5.93 -21.96
N ARG A 658 -2.54 -5.24 -21.34
CA ARG A 658 -1.17 -5.74 -21.18
C ARG A 658 -1.03 -6.82 -20.13
N TRP A 659 -1.81 -6.73 -19.05
CA TRP A 659 -1.86 -7.79 -18.05
C TRP A 659 -2.12 -9.18 -18.65
N ARG A 660 -2.76 -9.23 -19.83
CA ARG A 660 -3.12 -10.47 -20.52
C ARG A 660 -2.17 -10.90 -21.63
N GLU A 661 -1.46 -9.96 -22.23
CA GLU A 661 -0.54 -10.24 -23.36
C GLU A 661 0.77 -10.91 -22.88
N GLU A 662 1.01 -10.95 -21.58
CA GLU A 662 2.11 -11.65 -20.90
C GLU A 662 1.65 -12.95 -20.22
#